data_9d7aba9e2cb4b9f578dad45799c76968
#
_entry.id   9d7aba9e2cb4b9f578dad45799c76968
#
_cell.length_a   1.000
_cell.length_b   1.000
_cell.length_c   1.000
_cell.angle_alpha   90.00
_cell.angle_beta   90.00
_cell.angle_gamma   90.00
#
_symmetry.space_group_name_H-M   'P 1'
#
loop_
_entity.id
_entity.type
_entity.pdbx_description
1 polymer ?
#
loop_
_entity_poly.entity_id
_entity_poly.type
_entity_poly.pdbx_seq_one_letter_code
_entity_poly.pdbx_strand_id
1 'polypeptide(L)'
;MYKKELQIGGRTLSIETGAVARQANGACVIRYGDTVVLATACYKDGVVLGDFMPLTVDYKEYTYAGGRIPGGFFKREGRPTEKEILTCRLIDRPLRPSFTKGYRQDTQIIGLVLSADGENDPDILAINAASTALVISEIPFPNPISAVRIGYIDGQIVINPTNAQRDLSDLDLVVAGTPDAIVMVEAGAREVDESVVLDAFEAAHNEIRRLCAMQLELRAEAGKPKLEVTYTPKFTADLVTELMGQHGATLKDAMQTKGKHERSHALKALKTQILGAVAPEDTERLAATHAAWAEMEVQIFRDLMLKEKKRVDGRSFTEIRPITIETNVLPRTHGSAIFTRGETQALVTVTLGTPQEAQKIEDFEGETFQRFMLHYNFPPFSVGEVKFMRGPARREIGHGNLARRALAPMLPPQEEFAYTIRIVSDILESNGSSSMASVCGGSLAMMQAGVPLRSAVAGVAMGLVTGEHAGDVAILSDIAGMEDHEGDMDFKVAGTRKGITALQMDIKVAGLPREIMARALAQAKDGRIHILDKMDAAISTHSAELSEYAPRLYTIQIPKDRIRDVIGSGGKTIRWIVEETGTKIDVADDGKVTIASNDVTSANRAIDIIKGLTASAEIGTNYKGTVKRIEPYGAFVEIMPGQDGLLHISEMAHGRVGQVTDVMQIGDEVEVQVVGIEPDSGKIRLSRKPLLPPPTEEEAAAAARAPRRDGPGGGSDRGGRGGFGGDRDRGPRRDSGGGRGGSGDRGPRRDHDRPRHSSGPRPHEGDRGPRFNSDSGAREASDAGMPPKTGGGDEGGNS
;
A
#
# COMPACT_ATOMS: atom_id res chain seq x y z
N MET A 1 34.93 -17.98 -8.39
CA MET A 1 34.19 -16.83 -7.85
C MET A 1 34.66 -15.60 -8.60
N TYR A 2 33.77 -14.88 -9.24
CA TYR A 2 34.01 -13.68 -10.01
C TYR A 2 33.25 -12.53 -9.36
N LYS A 3 33.88 -11.35 -9.30
CA LYS A 3 33.32 -10.17 -8.66
C LYS A 3 33.60 -8.93 -9.49
N LYS A 4 32.61 -8.05 -9.62
CA LYS A 4 32.74 -6.71 -10.19
C LYS A 4 32.16 -5.67 -9.22
N GLU A 5 32.74 -4.49 -9.24
CA GLU A 5 32.31 -3.36 -8.39
C GLU A 5 32.17 -2.08 -9.20
N LEU A 6 31.20 -1.26 -8.83
CA LEU A 6 30.92 0.02 -9.46
C LEU A 6 30.48 1.05 -8.41
N GLN A 7 31.00 2.28 -8.52
CA GLN A 7 30.49 3.40 -7.72
C GLN A 7 29.25 3.97 -8.40
N ILE A 8 28.12 3.97 -7.67
CA ILE A 8 26.86 4.52 -8.14
C ILE A 8 26.15 5.24 -7.00
N GLY A 9 25.59 6.43 -7.23
CA GLY A 9 24.95 7.22 -6.20
C GLY A 9 25.82 7.46 -4.96
N GLY A 10 27.16 7.56 -5.12
CA GLY A 10 28.13 7.77 -4.04
C GLY A 10 28.46 6.53 -3.19
N ARG A 11 27.94 5.35 -3.53
CA ARG A 11 28.14 4.10 -2.78
C ARG A 11 28.64 2.98 -3.73
N THR A 12 29.29 1.96 -3.15
CA THR A 12 29.78 0.79 -3.91
C THR A 12 28.66 -0.23 -4.11
N LEU A 13 28.39 -0.54 -5.38
CA LEU A 13 27.58 -1.70 -5.76
C LEU A 13 28.52 -2.80 -6.24
N SER A 14 28.34 -4.03 -5.75
CA SER A 14 29.12 -5.20 -6.20
C SER A 14 28.22 -6.32 -6.69
N ILE A 15 28.65 -7.02 -7.72
CA ILE A 15 28.00 -8.22 -8.26
C ILE A 15 28.97 -9.39 -8.20
N GLU A 16 28.54 -10.53 -7.66
CA GLU A 16 29.35 -11.73 -7.49
C GLU A 16 28.63 -12.95 -8.07
N THR A 17 29.40 -13.87 -8.68
CA THR A 17 28.90 -15.16 -9.18
C THR A 17 29.85 -16.31 -8.94
N GLY A 18 29.33 -17.53 -9.02
CA GLY A 18 30.11 -18.77 -8.93
C GLY A 18 30.31 -19.32 -7.51
N ALA A 19 29.87 -18.59 -6.45
CA ALA A 19 29.98 -19.04 -5.06
C ALA A 19 28.75 -19.82 -4.56
N VAL A 20 27.54 -19.32 -4.85
CA VAL A 20 26.27 -19.84 -4.33
C VAL A 20 25.34 -20.27 -5.46
N ALA A 21 24.30 -21.05 -5.15
CA ALA A 21 23.26 -21.49 -6.07
C ALA A 21 23.79 -22.10 -7.39
N ARG A 22 24.85 -22.86 -7.34
CA ARG A 22 25.61 -23.38 -8.49
C ARG A 22 24.87 -24.41 -9.35
N GLN A 23 23.70 -24.86 -8.92
CA GLN A 23 22.82 -25.74 -9.72
C GLN A 23 21.88 -24.96 -10.63
N ALA A 24 21.70 -23.65 -10.41
CA ALA A 24 20.97 -22.81 -11.33
C ALA A 24 21.75 -22.58 -12.63
N ASN A 25 21.04 -22.35 -13.73
CA ASN A 25 21.68 -22.05 -15.01
C ASN A 25 22.49 -20.74 -14.93
N GLY A 26 21.96 -19.74 -14.23
CA GLY A 26 22.68 -18.54 -13.83
C GLY A 26 22.30 -18.15 -12.39
N ALA A 27 23.29 -17.67 -11.63
CA ALA A 27 23.09 -17.16 -10.29
C ALA A 27 24.04 -16.03 -9.98
N CYS A 28 23.57 -14.98 -9.33
CA CYS A 28 24.44 -13.92 -8.84
C CYS A 28 23.94 -13.36 -7.50
N VAL A 29 24.87 -12.82 -6.74
CA VAL A 29 24.62 -12.03 -5.54
C VAL A 29 25.00 -10.60 -5.82
N ILE A 30 24.08 -9.68 -5.59
CA ILE A 30 24.32 -8.24 -5.67
C ILE A 30 24.28 -7.64 -4.27
N ARG A 31 25.19 -6.71 -4.01
CA ARG A 31 25.26 -5.99 -2.74
C ARG A 31 25.37 -4.49 -3.00
N TYR A 32 24.64 -3.73 -2.21
CA TYR A 32 24.68 -2.26 -2.17
C TYR A 32 24.49 -1.79 -0.73
N GLY A 33 25.53 -1.26 -0.11
CA GLY A 33 25.57 -1.14 1.34
C GLY A 33 25.56 -2.51 2.00
N ASP A 34 24.71 -2.71 3.00
CA ASP A 34 24.47 -4.02 3.62
C ASP A 34 23.19 -4.71 3.12
N THR A 35 22.52 -4.13 2.12
CA THR A 35 21.45 -4.82 1.38
C THR A 35 22.05 -5.80 0.37
N VAL A 36 21.63 -7.06 0.45
CA VAL A 36 22.14 -8.18 -0.35
C VAL A 36 20.98 -8.96 -0.97
N VAL A 37 21.01 -9.13 -2.28
CA VAL A 37 20.00 -9.90 -3.02
C VAL A 37 20.68 -11.01 -3.82
N LEU A 38 20.15 -12.23 -3.70
CA LEU A 38 20.47 -13.36 -4.57
C LEU A 38 19.42 -13.44 -5.69
N ALA A 39 19.86 -13.52 -6.94
CA ALA A 39 18.99 -13.91 -8.03
C ALA A 39 19.48 -15.14 -8.74
N THR A 40 18.54 -15.99 -9.16
CA THR A 40 18.77 -17.20 -9.94
C THR A 40 17.91 -17.21 -11.18
N ALA A 41 18.43 -17.76 -12.28
CA ALA A 41 17.68 -18.04 -13.49
C ALA A 41 17.83 -19.51 -13.85
N CYS A 42 16.70 -20.17 -14.08
CA CYS A 42 16.63 -21.57 -14.49
C CYS A 42 15.67 -21.70 -15.68
N TYR A 43 15.92 -22.67 -16.55
CA TYR A 43 14.99 -23.06 -17.58
C TYR A 43 14.78 -24.58 -17.57
N LYS A 44 13.67 -25.03 -18.15
CA LYS A 44 13.34 -26.43 -18.30
C LYS A 44 13.50 -26.81 -19.77
N ASP A 45 14.14 -27.96 -20.03
CA ASP A 45 14.22 -28.50 -21.37
C ASP A 45 12.84 -28.81 -21.95
N GLY A 46 12.70 -28.53 -23.23
CA GLY A 46 11.43 -28.69 -23.97
C GLY A 46 10.74 -27.36 -24.25
N VAL A 47 10.12 -27.30 -25.42
CA VAL A 47 9.41 -26.09 -25.88
C VAL A 47 7.96 -26.14 -25.42
N VAL A 48 7.49 -25.08 -24.76
CA VAL A 48 6.08 -24.91 -24.41
C VAL A 48 5.28 -24.57 -25.66
N LEU A 49 4.15 -25.27 -25.86
CA LEU A 49 3.23 -24.98 -26.95
C LEU A 49 2.52 -23.64 -26.68
N GLY A 50 2.62 -22.72 -27.63
CA GLY A 50 2.01 -21.38 -27.54
C GLY A 50 2.88 -20.31 -28.23
N ASP A 51 2.34 -19.11 -28.38
CA ASP A 51 3.03 -17.99 -29.03
C ASP A 51 3.57 -16.95 -28.02
N PHE A 52 3.58 -17.29 -26.74
CA PHE A 52 4.10 -16.43 -25.67
C PHE A 52 5.39 -17.00 -25.05
N MET A 53 6.21 -16.13 -24.47
CA MET A 53 7.39 -16.51 -23.71
C MET A 53 6.97 -16.95 -22.30
N PRO A 54 7.18 -18.23 -21.92
CA PRO A 54 6.78 -18.75 -20.60
C PRO A 54 7.80 -18.34 -19.54
N LEU A 55 7.64 -17.16 -18.97
CA LEU A 55 8.49 -16.61 -17.92
C LEU A 55 7.72 -16.53 -16.61
N THR A 56 8.28 -17.12 -15.56
CA THR A 56 7.83 -16.95 -14.18
C THR A 56 8.88 -16.18 -13.40
N VAL A 57 8.46 -15.10 -12.75
CA VAL A 57 9.31 -14.30 -11.86
C VAL A 57 8.74 -14.36 -10.45
N ASP A 58 9.57 -14.81 -9.52
CA ASP A 58 9.26 -14.81 -8.09
C ASP A 58 10.29 -13.96 -7.34
N TYR A 59 9.81 -13.16 -6.39
CA TYR A 59 10.63 -12.33 -5.53
C TYR A 59 10.16 -12.49 -4.10
N LYS A 60 11.11 -12.59 -3.17
CA LYS A 60 10.80 -12.87 -1.77
C LYS A 60 11.63 -12.02 -0.82
N GLU A 61 10.93 -11.37 0.11
CA GLU A 61 11.49 -10.62 1.22
C GLU A 61 11.25 -11.42 2.51
N TYR A 62 12.26 -12.16 2.96
CA TYR A 62 12.17 -12.86 4.24
C TYR A 62 12.46 -11.89 5.39
N THR A 63 11.71 -12.00 6.48
CA THR A 63 11.87 -11.13 7.67
C THR A 63 13.24 -11.28 8.33
N TYR A 64 13.92 -12.43 8.14
CA TYR A 64 15.28 -12.60 8.62
C TYR A 64 16.29 -11.65 7.98
N ALA A 65 16.02 -11.13 6.78
CA ALA A 65 16.88 -10.15 6.10
C ALA A 65 17.05 -8.87 6.92
N GLY A 66 16.01 -8.48 7.67
CA GLY A 66 16.06 -7.39 8.66
C GLY A 66 16.26 -7.86 10.10
N GLY A 67 16.72 -9.12 10.31
CA GLY A 67 16.98 -9.65 11.64
C GLY A 67 15.70 -9.94 12.47
N ARG A 68 14.55 -10.19 11.84
CA ARG A 68 13.25 -10.32 12.50
C ARG A 68 12.64 -11.71 12.34
N ILE A 69 11.73 -12.04 13.26
CA ILE A 69 10.87 -13.22 13.18
C ILE A 69 9.47 -12.75 12.78
N PRO A 70 8.79 -13.41 11.83
CA PRO A 70 7.42 -13.04 11.43
C PRO A 70 6.46 -12.96 12.61
N GLY A 71 5.63 -11.90 12.67
CA GLY A 71 4.72 -11.63 13.79
C GLY A 71 3.53 -12.57 13.88
N GLY A 72 3.12 -13.19 12.76
CA GLY A 72 1.96 -14.08 12.70
C GLY A 72 2.09 -15.33 13.58
N PHE A 73 0.97 -16.03 13.80
CA PHE A 73 0.91 -17.21 14.66
C PHE A 73 1.90 -18.32 14.24
N PHE A 74 2.04 -18.56 12.93
CA PHE A 74 2.92 -19.60 12.39
C PHE A 74 4.41 -19.25 12.41
N LYS A 75 4.77 -18.02 12.75
CA LYS A 75 6.16 -17.52 12.72
C LYS A 75 6.88 -17.85 11.41
N ARG A 76 6.17 -17.81 10.32
CA ARG A 76 6.65 -18.07 8.96
C ARG A 76 5.89 -17.19 7.97
N GLU A 77 6.57 -16.69 6.95
CA GLU A 77 5.99 -15.96 5.85
C GLU A 77 5.00 -16.84 5.08
N GLY A 78 3.88 -16.25 4.69
CA GLY A 78 2.78 -16.93 4.02
C GLY A 78 2.71 -16.61 2.52
N ARG A 79 1.56 -16.04 2.11
CA ARG A 79 1.34 -15.61 0.72
C ARG A 79 2.25 -14.42 0.39
N PRO A 80 2.61 -14.23 -0.89
CA PRO A 80 3.36 -13.06 -1.31
C PRO A 80 2.65 -11.76 -0.88
N THR A 81 3.42 -10.82 -0.38
CA THR A 81 2.95 -9.47 -0.04
C THR A 81 2.68 -8.66 -1.31
N GLU A 82 1.94 -7.56 -1.19
CA GLU A 82 1.71 -6.64 -2.32
C GLU A 82 3.05 -6.10 -2.85
N LYS A 83 4.00 -5.74 -1.98
CA LYS A 83 5.35 -5.30 -2.35
C LYS A 83 6.09 -6.36 -3.16
N GLU A 84 6.09 -7.61 -2.71
CA GLU A 84 6.72 -8.73 -3.43
C GLU A 84 6.11 -8.93 -4.83
N ILE A 85 4.78 -8.85 -4.96
CA ILE A 85 4.09 -8.98 -6.25
C ILE A 85 4.44 -7.81 -7.18
N LEU A 86 4.50 -6.59 -6.66
CA LEU A 86 4.88 -5.40 -7.43
C LEU A 86 6.34 -5.48 -7.88
N THR A 87 7.24 -5.96 -7.03
CA THR A 87 8.65 -6.17 -7.39
C THR A 87 8.81 -7.29 -8.43
N CYS A 88 8.02 -8.39 -8.34
CA CYS A 88 7.98 -9.37 -9.45
C CYS A 88 7.64 -8.70 -10.79
N ARG A 89 6.69 -7.76 -10.80
CA ARG A 89 6.31 -7.02 -12.02
C ARG A 89 7.40 -6.06 -12.49
N LEU A 90 8.09 -5.39 -11.56
CA LEU A 90 9.24 -4.52 -11.90
C LEU A 90 10.36 -5.32 -12.55
N ILE A 91 10.58 -6.57 -12.17
CA ILE A 91 11.56 -7.47 -12.77
C ILE A 91 11.06 -8.02 -14.12
N ASP A 92 9.83 -8.52 -14.19
CA ASP A 92 9.26 -9.18 -15.37
C ASP A 92 9.14 -8.25 -16.58
N ARG A 93 8.63 -7.01 -16.36
CA ARG A 93 8.31 -6.06 -17.44
C ARG A 93 9.50 -5.70 -18.33
N PRO A 94 10.68 -5.32 -17.83
CA PRO A 94 11.82 -5.01 -18.65
C PRO A 94 12.53 -6.26 -19.22
N LEU A 95 12.48 -7.39 -18.52
CA LEU A 95 13.17 -8.60 -18.93
C LEU A 95 12.43 -9.38 -20.02
N ARG A 96 11.11 -9.52 -19.90
CA ARG A 96 10.28 -10.30 -20.83
C ARG A 96 10.47 -9.93 -22.31
N PRO A 97 10.38 -8.66 -22.72
CA PRO A 97 10.56 -8.28 -24.13
C PRO A 97 11.99 -8.42 -24.63
N SER A 98 12.97 -8.60 -23.73
CA SER A 98 14.41 -8.63 -24.06
C SER A 98 14.94 -10.03 -24.36
N PHE A 99 14.11 -11.08 -24.24
CA PHE A 99 14.49 -12.43 -24.65
C PHE A 99 14.56 -12.55 -26.18
N THR A 100 15.42 -13.46 -26.66
CA THR A 100 15.53 -13.73 -28.09
C THR A 100 14.20 -14.21 -28.66
N LYS A 101 13.77 -13.58 -29.77
CA LYS A 101 12.54 -13.97 -30.47
C LYS A 101 12.54 -15.47 -30.82
N GLY A 102 11.46 -16.16 -30.48
CA GLY A 102 11.35 -17.59 -30.70
C GLY A 102 11.77 -18.47 -29.51
N TYR A 103 12.38 -17.90 -28.47
CA TYR A 103 12.66 -18.65 -27.24
C TYR A 103 11.35 -18.97 -26.49
N ARG A 104 11.12 -20.26 -26.20
CA ARG A 104 9.86 -20.78 -25.63
C ARG A 104 10.07 -21.85 -24.57
N GLN A 105 11.22 -21.91 -23.95
CA GLN A 105 11.46 -22.80 -22.83
C GLN A 105 10.91 -22.19 -21.56
N ASP A 106 10.27 -23.00 -20.71
CA ASP A 106 9.73 -22.58 -19.41
C ASP A 106 10.88 -22.06 -18.54
N THR A 107 10.86 -20.77 -18.22
CA THR A 107 11.95 -20.08 -17.57
C THR A 107 11.48 -19.47 -16.26
N GLN A 108 12.25 -19.68 -15.20
CA GLN A 108 11.96 -19.12 -13.87
C GLN A 108 13.13 -18.27 -13.38
N ILE A 109 12.80 -17.08 -12.88
CA ILE A 109 13.71 -16.19 -12.17
C ILE A 109 13.23 -16.10 -10.73
N ILE A 110 14.16 -16.30 -9.79
CA ILE A 110 13.87 -16.14 -8.35
C ILE A 110 14.84 -15.12 -7.77
N GLY A 111 14.30 -14.05 -7.16
CA GLY A 111 15.02 -13.06 -6.37
C GLY A 111 14.75 -13.26 -4.88
N LEU A 112 15.81 -13.35 -4.08
CA LEU A 112 15.73 -13.52 -2.62
C LEU A 112 16.51 -12.42 -1.93
N VAL A 113 15.86 -11.67 -1.07
CA VAL A 113 16.53 -10.69 -0.19
C VAL A 113 17.18 -11.46 0.97
N LEU A 114 18.51 -11.41 1.03
CA LEU A 114 19.29 -12.13 2.04
C LEU A 114 19.68 -11.24 3.22
N SER A 115 19.80 -9.93 2.98
CA SER A 115 20.08 -8.92 4.00
C SER A 115 19.47 -7.58 3.55
N ALA A 116 18.98 -6.81 4.49
CA ALA A 116 18.42 -5.47 4.25
C ALA A 116 18.89 -4.52 5.36
N ASP A 117 19.48 -3.39 4.95
CA ASP A 117 20.04 -2.39 5.87
C ASP A 117 19.03 -1.29 6.28
N GLY A 118 17.81 -1.32 5.69
CA GLY A 118 16.80 -0.28 5.90
C GLY A 118 17.10 1.05 5.20
N GLU A 119 18.24 1.16 4.53
CA GLU A 119 18.62 2.35 3.75
C GLU A 119 18.41 2.16 2.25
N ASN A 120 18.73 0.96 1.74
CA ASN A 120 18.75 0.63 0.32
C ASN A 120 17.62 -0.33 -0.02
N ASP A 121 16.65 0.11 -0.85
CA ASP A 121 15.54 -0.74 -1.29
C ASP A 121 16.07 -1.89 -2.17
N PRO A 122 15.76 -3.15 -1.85
CA PRO A 122 16.26 -4.30 -2.58
C PRO A 122 15.64 -4.52 -3.95
N ASP A 123 14.53 -3.85 -4.31
CA ASP A 123 13.79 -4.06 -5.55
C ASP A 123 14.63 -3.75 -6.80
N ILE A 124 15.37 -2.63 -6.80
CA ILE A 124 16.29 -2.23 -7.88
C ILE A 124 17.44 -3.22 -8.01
N LEU A 125 17.95 -3.69 -6.88
CA LEU A 125 19.01 -4.70 -6.87
C LEU A 125 18.51 -6.02 -7.46
N ALA A 126 17.26 -6.39 -7.19
CA ALA A 126 16.65 -7.61 -7.74
C ALA A 126 16.53 -7.58 -9.27
N ILE A 127 16.20 -6.42 -9.86
CA ILE A 127 16.18 -6.26 -11.33
C ILE A 127 17.60 -6.49 -11.92
N ASN A 128 18.61 -5.82 -11.36
CA ASN A 128 19.99 -5.94 -11.82
C ASN A 128 20.54 -7.35 -11.61
N ALA A 129 20.23 -7.98 -10.48
CA ALA A 129 20.65 -9.35 -10.18
C ALA A 129 19.98 -10.37 -11.12
N ALA A 130 18.66 -10.23 -11.39
CA ALA A 130 17.92 -11.09 -12.30
C ALA A 130 18.47 -11.00 -13.73
N SER A 131 18.73 -9.77 -14.21
CA SER A 131 19.41 -9.58 -15.51
C SER A 131 20.79 -10.22 -15.54
N THR A 132 21.61 -10.00 -14.53
CA THR A 132 22.94 -10.59 -14.45
C THR A 132 22.88 -12.12 -14.49
N ALA A 133 21.97 -12.75 -13.74
CA ALA A 133 21.78 -14.20 -13.73
C ALA A 133 21.42 -14.72 -15.14
N LEU A 134 20.58 -14.01 -15.89
CA LEU A 134 20.27 -14.33 -17.28
C LEU A 134 21.47 -14.14 -18.21
N VAL A 135 22.17 -13.01 -18.08
CA VAL A 135 23.30 -12.63 -18.92
C VAL A 135 24.44 -13.64 -18.84
N ILE A 136 24.75 -14.15 -17.65
CA ILE A 136 25.83 -15.14 -17.45
C ILE A 136 25.41 -16.59 -17.71
N SER A 137 24.11 -16.88 -17.82
CA SER A 137 23.56 -18.21 -18.08
C SER A 137 23.63 -18.55 -19.57
N GLU A 138 23.30 -19.80 -19.93
CA GLU A 138 23.07 -20.24 -21.30
C GLU A 138 21.73 -19.78 -21.89
N ILE A 139 20.83 -19.23 -21.09
CA ILE A 139 19.53 -18.72 -21.54
C ILE A 139 19.75 -17.59 -22.59
N PRO A 140 19.04 -17.61 -23.72
CA PRO A 140 19.25 -16.67 -24.83
C PRO A 140 18.67 -15.27 -24.50
N PHE A 141 19.44 -14.54 -23.71
CA PHE A 141 19.19 -13.17 -23.30
C PHE A 141 20.37 -12.30 -23.81
N PRO A 142 20.19 -11.62 -24.95
CA PRO A 142 21.31 -11.01 -25.69
C PRO A 142 21.88 -9.78 -25.01
N ASN A 143 21.01 -8.88 -24.53
CA ASN A 143 21.40 -7.60 -23.97
C ASN A 143 21.11 -7.55 -22.47
N PRO A 144 22.03 -7.03 -21.64
CA PRO A 144 21.78 -6.82 -20.25
C PRO A 144 20.70 -5.74 -20.06
N ILE A 145 19.91 -5.92 -19.03
CA ILE A 145 19.00 -4.90 -18.48
C ILE A 145 19.58 -4.42 -17.16
N SER A 146 19.56 -3.12 -16.95
CA SER A 146 19.88 -2.55 -15.66
C SER A 146 18.81 -1.57 -15.24
N ALA A 147 18.70 -1.34 -13.94
CA ALA A 147 17.75 -0.41 -13.38
C ALA A 147 18.39 0.46 -12.30
N VAL A 148 17.88 1.69 -12.18
CA VAL A 148 18.19 2.62 -11.11
C VAL A 148 16.92 3.29 -10.62
N ARG A 149 16.95 3.75 -9.37
CA ARG A 149 15.94 4.62 -8.80
C ARG A 149 16.42 6.07 -8.83
N ILE A 150 15.52 6.98 -9.15
CA ILE A 150 15.81 8.42 -9.19
C ILE A 150 14.89 9.12 -8.20
N GLY A 151 15.48 9.94 -7.33
CA GLY A 151 14.80 10.92 -6.51
C GLY A 151 14.95 12.33 -7.08
N TYR A 152 14.06 13.22 -6.65
CA TYR A 152 14.16 14.68 -6.90
C TYR A 152 13.97 15.39 -5.57
N ILE A 153 15.06 15.91 -5.01
CA ILE A 153 15.12 16.47 -3.66
C ILE A 153 15.74 17.87 -3.75
N ASP A 154 15.05 18.87 -3.21
CA ASP A 154 15.52 20.27 -3.21
C ASP A 154 15.99 20.75 -4.60
N GLY A 155 15.27 20.36 -5.66
CA GLY A 155 15.59 20.76 -7.02
C GLY A 155 16.74 19.96 -7.67
N GLN A 156 17.22 18.88 -7.05
CA GLN A 156 18.33 18.07 -7.54
C GLN A 156 17.92 16.61 -7.79
N ILE A 157 18.46 16.04 -8.86
CA ILE A 157 18.33 14.63 -9.17
C ILE A 157 19.30 13.82 -8.31
N VAL A 158 18.78 12.82 -7.61
CA VAL A 158 19.53 11.91 -6.74
C VAL A 158 19.43 10.48 -7.28
N ILE A 159 20.59 9.86 -7.53
CA ILE A 159 20.67 8.46 -8.00
C ILE A 159 20.61 7.51 -6.81
N ASN A 160 19.70 6.52 -6.86
CA ASN A 160 19.47 5.53 -5.84
C ASN A 160 19.36 6.17 -4.44
N PRO A 161 18.37 7.06 -4.21
CA PRO A 161 18.19 7.69 -2.91
C PRO A 161 17.97 6.63 -1.82
N THR A 162 18.44 6.91 -0.61
CA THR A 162 18.12 6.09 0.57
C THR A 162 16.63 6.18 0.91
N ASN A 163 16.09 5.25 1.72
CA ASN A 163 14.70 5.30 2.14
C ASN A 163 14.35 6.63 2.82
N ALA A 164 15.22 7.15 3.71
CA ALA A 164 15.03 8.46 4.33
C ALA A 164 15.03 9.62 3.30
N GLN A 165 15.83 9.54 2.26
CA GLN A 165 15.83 10.52 1.17
C GLN A 165 14.58 10.40 0.29
N ARG A 166 14.04 9.19 0.08
CA ARG A 166 12.78 8.98 -0.67
C ARG A 166 11.59 9.64 0.00
N ASP A 167 11.53 9.64 1.33
CA ASP A 167 10.47 10.31 2.09
C ASP A 167 10.42 11.82 1.83
N LEU A 168 11.58 12.43 1.59
CA LEU A 168 11.73 13.85 1.28
C LEU A 168 11.59 14.15 -0.23
N SER A 169 11.67 13.14 -1.07
CA SER A 169 11.72 13.29 -2.53
C SER A 169 10.34 13.61 -3.11
N ASP A 170 10.27 14.54 -4.04
CA ASP A 170 9.09 14.83 -4.86
C ASP A 170 8.91 13.85 -6.01
N LEU A 171 9.93 13.04 -6.33
CA LEU A 171 9.91 12.03 -7.38
C LEU A 171 10.46 10.71 -6.84
N ASP A 172 9.72 9.64 -6.99
CA ASP A 172 10.18 8.26 -6.81
C ASP A 172 10.04 7.53 -8.16
N LEU A 173 11.13 7.49 -8.92
CA LEU A 173 11.15 7.03 -10.31
C LEU A 173 12.08 5.83 -10.44
N VAL A 174 11.55 4.71 -10.89
CA VAL A 174 12.32 3.53 -11.31
C VAL A 174 12.42 3.52 -12.82
N VAL A 175 13.64 3.44 -13.33
CA VAL A 175 13.94 3.32 -14.76
C VAL A 175 14.74 2.05 -14.99
N ALA A 176 14.32 1.25 -15.96
CA ALA A 176 15.08 0.10 -16.43
C ALA A 176 15.33 0.21 -17.93
N GLY A 177 16.49 -0.24 -18.38
CA GLY A 177 16.91 -0.13 -19.78
C GLY A 177 18.06 -1.03 -20.16
N THR A 178 18.32 -1.04 -21.46
CA THR A 178 19.51 -1.60 -22.11
C THR A 178 20.61 -0.53 -22.20
N PRO A 179 21.82 -0.84 -22.70
CA PRO A 179 22.80 0.19 -23.03
C PRO A 179 22.29 1.27 -23.99
N ASP A 180 21.37 0.90 -24.87
CA ASP A 180 20.91 1.75 -25.98
C ASP A 180 19.58 2.45 -25.69
N ALA A 181 18.74 1.90 -24.81
CA ALA A 181 17.36 2.33 -24.65
C ALA A 181 16.80 2.16 -23.24
N ILE A 182 15.92 3.09 -22.82
CA ILE A 182 14.99 2.88 -21.72
C ILE A 182 13.89 1.94 -22.22
N VAL A 183 13.53 0.91 -21.43
CA VAL A 183 12.50 -0.07 -21.77
C VAL A 183 11.34 -0.08 -20.80
N MET A 184 11.54 0.34 -19.56
CA MET A 184 10.49 0.39 -18.55
C MET A 184 10.68 1.57 -17.61
N VAL A 185 9.58 2.22 -17.29
CA VAL A 185 9.52 3.31 -16.30
C VAL A 185 8.35 3.09 -15.37
N GLU A 186 8.56 3.40 -14.08
CA GLU A 186 7.49 3.45 -13.09
C GLU A 186 7.77 4.55 -12.07
N ALA A 187 6.85 5.51 -11.91
CA ALA A 187 7.03 6.65 -11.02
C ALA A 187 5.80 6.96 -10.16
N GLY A 188 6.07 7.44 -8.96
CA GLY A 188 5.18 8.28 -8.16
C GLY A 188 5.81 9.66 -8.00
N ALA A 189 5.00 10.72 -7.97
CA ALA A 189 5.50 12.08 -7.88
C ALA A 189 4.54 13.00 -7.12
N ARG A 190 5.05 14.14 -6.64
CA ARG A 190 4.29 15.19 -5.96
C ARG A 190 4.17 16.41 -6.86
N GLU A 191 3.37 16.30 -7.94
CA GLU A 191 3.16 17.35 -8.94
C GLU A 191 4.44 17.82 -9.64
N VAL A 192 5.31 16.87 -10.02
CA VAL A 192 6.58 17.18 -10.69
C VAL A 192 6.33 17.56 -12.15
N ASP A 193 7.06 18.57 -12.65
CA ASP A 193 7.00 19.02 -14.05
C ASP A 193 7.54 17.98 -15.01
N GLU A 194 7.01 17.95 -16.23
CA GLU A 194 7.38 17.01 -17.28
C GLU A 194 8.87 17.13 -17.68
N SER A 195 9.45 18.33 -17.59
CA SER A 195 10.88 18.57 -17.89
C SER A 195 11.81 17.89 -16.90
N VAL A 196 11.47 17.88 -15.61
CA VAL A 196 12.25 17.20 -14.56
C VAL A 196 12.25 15.69 -14.81
N VAL A 197 11.11 15.14 -15.24
CA VAL A 197 11.01 13.71 -15.58
C VAL A 197 11.93 13.35 -16.76
N LEU A 198 12.02 14.21 -17.77
CA LEU A 198 12.95 14.01 -18.90
C LEU A 198 14.41 14.06 -18.48
N ASP A 199 14.78 14.98 -17.61
CA ASP A 199 16.15 15.08 -17.08
C ASP A 199 16.47 13.85 -16.19
N ALA A 200 15.50 13.37 -15.43
CA ALA A 200 15.62 12.15 -14.63
C ALA A 200 15.82 10.90 -15.51
N PHE A 201 15.16 10.81 -16.66
CA PHE A 201 15.38 9.73 -17.63
C PHE A 201 16.82 9.71 -18.17
N GLU A 202 17.36 10.88 -18.51
CA GLU A 202 18.72 10.99 -19.01
C GLU A 202 19.75 10.61 -17.94
N ALA A 203 19.58 11.12 -16.72
CA ALA A 203 20.42 10.76 -15.58
C ALA A 203 20.38 9.26 -15.28
N ALA A 204 19.19 8.66 -15.30
CA ALA A 204 19.01 7.23 -15.11
C ALA A 204 19.70 6.40 -16.20
N HIS A 205 19.51 6.76 -17.48
CA HIS A 205 20.07 5.99 -18.59
C HIS A 205 21.60 6.04 -18.62
N ASN A 206 22.22 7.13 -18.18
CA ASN A 206 23.67 7.21 -18.04
C ASN A 206 24.21 6.18 -17.02
N GLU A 207 23.53 6.00 -15.87
CA GLU A 207 23.92 4.99 -14.88
C GLU A 207 23.58 3.56 -15.35
N ILE A 208 22.46 3.37 -16.05
CA ILE A 208 22.08 2.09 -16.64
C ILE A 208 23.16 1.58 -17.60
N ARG A 209 23.71 2.46 -18.47
CA ARG A 209 24.82 2.09 -19.36
C ARG A 209 26.02 1.55 -18.60
N ARG A 210 26.41 2.19 -17.49
CA ARG A 210 27.53 1.76 -16.64
C ARG A 210 27.27 0.40 -15.99
N LEU A 211 26.07 0.19 -15.47
CA LEU A 211 25.66 -1.08 -14.89
C LEU A 211 25.61 -2.21 -15.93
N CYS A 212 25.09 -1.92 -17.13
CA CYS A 212 25.07 -2.87 -18.23
C CYS A 212 26.50 -3.26 -18.66
N ALA A 213 27.41 -2.30 -18.75
CA ALA A 213 28.82 -2.57 -19.07
C ALA A 213 29.45 -3.51 -18.02
N MET A 214 29.21 -3.29 -16.73
CA MET A 214 29.69 -4.17 -15.67
C MET A 214 29.14 -5.60 -15.78
N GLN A 215 27.87 -5.77 -16.18
CA GLN A 215 27.28 -7.10 -16.43
C GLN A 215 27.95 -7.80 -17.63
N LEU A 216 28.26 -7.07 -18.69
CA LEU A 216 28.96 -7.60 -19.86
C LEU A 216 30.39 -7.99 -19.54
N GLU A 217 31.11 -7.22 -18.74
CA GLU A 217 32.44 -7.62 -18.23
C GLU A 217 32.36 -8.92 -17.41
N LEU A 218 31.37 -9.06 -16.53
CA LEU A 218 31.17 -10.28 -15.75
C LEU A 218 30.82 -11.47 -16.65
N ARG A 219 30.02 -11.24 -17.72
CA ARG A 219 29.73 -12.26 -18.73
C ARG A 219 30.97 -12.73 -19.46
N ALA A 220 31.89 -11.82 -19.79
CA ALA A 220 33.14 -12.18 -20.48
C ALA A 220 34.02 -13.10 -19.65
N GLU A 221 33.98 -12.99 -18.31
CA GLU A 221 34.78 -13.81 -17.39
C GLU A 221 34.07 -15.10 -16.93
N ALA A 222 32.75 -15.07 -16.73
CA ALA A 222 31.98 -16.13 -16.08
C ALA A 222 30.79 -16.63 -16.90
N GLY A 223 30.53 -16.03 -18.05
CA GLY A 223 29.36 -16.36 -18.86
C GLY A 223 29.48 -17.71 -19.57
N LYS A 224 28.33 -18.35 -19.73
CA LYS A 224 28.19 -19.57 -20.51
C LYS A 224 27.79 -19.26 -21.96
N PRO A 225 28.13 -20.14 -22.94
CA PRO A 225 27.61 -20.03 -24.29
C PRO A 225 26.10 -20.02 -24.29
N LYS A 226 25.49 -19.12 -25.09
CA LYS A 226 24.05 -19.03 -25.22
C LYS A 226 23.48 -20.17 -26.04
N LEU A 227 22.27 -20.63 -25.62
CA LEU A 227 21.50 -21.56 -26.44
C LEU A 227 21.16 -20.93 -27.78
N GLU A 228 21.31 -21.67 -28.85
CA GLU A 228 20.89 -21.26 -30.18
C GLU A 228 19.36 -21.36 -30.29
N VAL A 229 18.74 -20.29 -30.73
CA VAL A 229 17.29 -20.24 -30.99
C VAL A 229 17.08 -19.99 -32.48
N THR A 230 16.57 -20.98 -33.17
CA THR A 230 16.15 -20.82 -34.57
C THR A 230 14.69 -20.37 -34.56
N TYR A 231 14.44 -19.13 -34.94
CA TYR A 231 13.08 -18.63 -35.16
C TYR A 231 12.73 -18.76 -36.64
N THR A 232 11.82 -19.66 -36.94
CA THR A 232 11.21 -19.76 -38.29
C THR A 232 9.80 -19.23 -38.20
N PRO A 233 9.46 -18.12 -38.88
CA PRO A 233 8.09 -17.66 -38.96
C PRO A 233 7.16 -18.80 -39.45
N LYS A 234 5.97 -18.88 -38.87
CA LYS A 234 4.97 -19.87 -39.27
C LYS A 234 4.37 -19.60 -40.67
N PHE A 235 4.69 -18.46 -41.25
CA PHE A 235 4.22 -18.01 -42.55
C PHE A 235 5.37 -17.50 -43.45
N THR A 236 5.16 -17.48 -44.73
CA THR A 236 6.08 -16.85 -45.69
C THR A 236 5.62 -15.45 -46.05
N ALA A 237 6.53 -14.59 -46.48
CA ALA A 237 6.19 -13.24 -46.95
C ALA A 237 5.27 -13.28 -48.17
N ASP A 238 5.43 -14.29 -49.03
CA ASP A 238 4.58 -14.50 -50.21
C ASP A 238 3.12 -14.79 -49.80
N LEU A 239 2.89 -15.61 -48.78
CA LEU A 239 1.57 -15.88 -48.24
C LEU A 239 0.89 -14.62 -47.70
N VAL A 240 1.65 -13.78 -46.97
CA VAL A 240 1.09 -12.50 -46.50
C VAL A 240 0.73 -11.60 -47.66
N THR A 241 1.60 -11.50 -48.69
CA THR A 241 1.36 -10.72 -49.89
C THR A 241 0.15 -11.20 -50.67
N GLU A 242 0.00 -12.54 -50.84
CA GLU A 242 -1.17 -13.18 -51.47
C GLU A 242 -2.46 -12.79 -50.70
N LEU A 243 -2.50 -13.03 -49.38
CA LEU A 243 -3.68 -12.77 -48.56
C LEU A 243 -4.00 -11.25 -48.46
N MET A 244 -3.00 -10.40 -48.42
CA MET A 244 -3.17 -8.93 -48.44
C MET A 244 -3.76 -8.49 -49.79
N GLY A 245 -3.34 -9.07 -50.91
CA GLY A 245 -3.91 -8.78 -52.22
C GLY A 245 -5.36 -9.18 -52.35
N GLN A 246 -5.74 -10.32 -51.75
CA GLN A 246 -7.11 -10.88 -51.81
C GLN A 246 -8.05 -10.24 -50.76
N HIS A 247 -7.59 -9.98 -49.54
CA HIS A 247 -8.43 -9.67 -48.39
C HIS A 247 -8.04 -8.36 -47.64
N GLY A 248 -6.94 -7.73 -48.01
CA GLY A 248 -6.43 -6.57 -47.27
C GLY A 248 -7.38 -5.38 -47.19
N ALA A 249 -8.11 -5.09 -48.31
CA ALA A 249 -9.13 -4.03 -48.29
C ALA A 249 -10.28 -4.36 -47.33
N THR A 250 -10.82 -5.59 -47.41
CA THR A 250 -11.90 -6.04 -46.54
C THR A 250 -11.47 -6.10 -45.07
N LEU A 251 -10.24 -6.54 -44.82
CA LEU A 251 -9.68 -6.53 -43.45
C LEU A 251 -9.57 -5.11 -42.91
N LYS A 252 -9.10 -4.18 -43.71
CA LYS A 252 -9.01 -2.76 -43.32
C LYS A 252 -10.40 -2.21 -42.97
N ASP A 253 -11.42 -2.48 -43.81
CA ASP A 253 -12.78 -2.03 -43.54
C ASP A 253 -13.34 -2.66 -42.25
N ALA A 254 -13.08 -3.97 -42.02
CA ALA A 254 -13.46 -4.68 -40.82
C ALA A 254 -12.76 -4.08 -39.57
N MET A 255 -11.48 -3.73 -39.65
CA MET A 255 -10.73 -3.07 -38.58
C MET A 255 -11.30 -1.68 -38.26
N GLN A 256 -11.80 -0.94 -39.24
CA GLN A 256 -12.36 0.39 -39.06
C GLN A 256 -13.85 0.39 -38.68
N THR A 257 -14.46 -0.78 -38.48
CA THR A 257 -15.85 -0.90 -38.01
C THR A 257 -16.00 -0.21 -36.65
N LYS A 258 -17.01 0.65 -36.52
CA LYS A 258 -17.30 1.36 -35.25
C LYS A 258 -17.85 0.39 -34.21
N GLY A 259 -17.45 0.57 -32.96
CA GLY A 259 -17.84 -0.26 -31.84
C GLY A 259 -16.92 -1.48 -31.67
N LYS A 260 -16.56 -1.80 -30.41
CA LYS A 260 -15.65 -2.92 -30.10
C LYS A 260 -16.27 -4.28 -30.48
N HIS A 261 -17.55 -4.48 -30.15
CA HIS A 261 -18.24 -5.74 -30.41
C HIS A 261 -18.46 -5.94 -31.91
N GLU A 262 -18.95 -4.95 -32.62
CA GLU A 262 -19.21 -4.99 -34.07
C GLU A 262 -17.92 -5.23 -34.84
N ARG A 263 -16.85 -4.54 -34.48
CA ARG A 263 -15.50 -4.75 -35.06
C ARG A 263 -14.99 -6.17 -34.77
N SER A 264 -15.12 -6.65 -33.54
CA SER A 264 -14.72 -8.01 -33.18
C SER A 264 -15.51 -9.08 -34.00
N HIS A 265 -16.80 -8.87 -34.19
CA HIS A 265 -17.62 -9.73 -35.00
C HIS A 265 -17.22 -9.70 -36.48
N ALA A 266 -16.97 -8.53 -37.04
CA ALA A 266 -16.54 -8.39 -38.45
C ALA A 266 -15.19 -9.09 -38.68
N LEU A 267 -14.20 -8.84 -37.78
CA LEU A 267 -12.89 -9.48 -37.84
C LEU A 267 -12.98 -11.00 -37.71
N LYS A 268 -13.77 -11.50 -36.76
CA LYS A 268 -13.97 -12.93 -36.54
C LYS A 268 -14.66 -13.61 -37.76
N ALA A 269 -15.68 -12.98 -38.33
CA ALA A 269 -16.37 -13.49 -39.51
C ALA A 269 -15.41 -13.59 -40.69
N LEU A 270 -14.65 -12.55 -41.00
CA LEU A 270 -13.66 -12.54 -42.07
C LEU A 270 -12.55 -13.57 -41.84
N LYS A 271 -12.00 -13.63 -40.63
CA LYS A 271 -11.00 -14.67 -40.28
C LYS A 271 -11.52 -16.08 -40.47
N THR A 272 -12.76 -16.35 -40.05
CA THR A 272 -13.40 -17.66 -40.23
C THR A 272 -13.57 -17.97 -41.70
N GLN A 273 -13.95 -17.00 -42.53
CA GLN A 273 -14.09 -17.17 -44.00
C GLN A 273 -12.73 -17.52 -44.64
N ILE A 274 -11.67 -16.81 -44.29
CA ILE A 274 -10.32 -17.04 -44.86
C ILE A 274 -9.79 -18.41 -44.44
N LEU A 275 -9.91 -18.77 -43.18
CA LEU A 275 -9.48 -20.08 -42.67
C LEU A 275 -10.32 -21.21 -43.23
N GLY A 276 -11.63 -21.01 -43.46
CA GLY A 276 -12.53 -21.98 -44.06
C GLY A 276 -12.31 -22.23 -45.56
N ALA A 277 -11.57 -21.37 -46.25
CA ALA A 277 -11.13 -21.58 -47.64
C ALA A 277 -9.90 -22.51 -47.74
N VAL A 278 -9.19 -22.79 -46.64
CA VAL A 278 -8.07 -23.72 -46.57
C VAL A 278 -8.61 -25.13 -46.29
N ALA A 279 -8.11 -26.13 -47.03
CA ALA A 279 -8.52 -27.52 -46.83
C ALA A 279 -8.24 -27.96 -45.37
N PRO A 280 -9.23 -28.63 -44.71
CA PRO A 280 -9.08 -28.98 -43.27
C PRO A 280 -7.91 -29.95 -42.97
N GLU A 281 -7.52 -30.75 -43.96
CA GLU A 281 -6.37 -31.66 -43.87
C GLU A 281 -5.00 -30.95 -44.00
N ASP A 282 -4.97 -29.76 -44.59
CA ASP A 282 -3.74 -28.96 -44.71
C ASP A 282 -3.52 -28.14 -43.44
N THR A 283 -3.12 -28.82 -42.36
CA THR A 283 -2.89 -28.25 -41.04
C THR A 283 -1.72 -27.24 -41.02
N GLU A 284 -0.74 -27.44 -41.93
CA GLU A 284 0.39 -26.53 -42.06
C GLU A 284 -0.03 -25.19 -42.66
N ARG A 285 -0.80 -25.21 -43.77
CA ARG A 285 -1.34 -24.00 -44.36
C ARG A 285 -2.35 -23.30 -43.48
N LEU A 286 -3.17 -24.05 -42.74
CA LEU A 286 -4.07 -23.47 -41.72
C LEU A 286 -3.31 -22.71 -40.65
N ALA A 287 -2.25 -23.31 -40.10
CA ALA A 287 -1.39 -22.66 -39.11
C ALA A 287 -0.66 -21.44 -39.67
N ALA A 288 -0.16 -21.55 -40.90
CA ALA A 288 0.48 -20.45 -41.63
C ALA A 288 -0.47 -19.28 -41.90
N THR A 289 -1.69 -19.60 -42.39
CA THR A 289 -2.73 -18.61 -42.66
C THR A 289 -3.17 -17.89 -41.35
N HIS A 290 -3.31 -18.64 -40.26
CA HIS A 290 -3.64 -18.06 -38.97
C HIS A 290 -2.54 -17.08 -38.46
N ALA A 291 -1.27 -17.43 -38.68
CA ALA A 291 -0.15 -16.56 -38.31
C ALA A 291 -0.02 -15.35 -39.27
N ALA A 292 -0.23 -15.55 -40.57
CA ALA A 292 -0.24 -14.49 -41.57
C ALA A 292 -1.37 -13.47 -41.33
N TRP A 293 -2.53 -13.91 -40.83
CA TRP A 293 -3.62 -13.00 -40.41
C TRP A 293 -3.14 -11.96 -39.38
N ALA A 294 -2.44 -12.38 -38.32
CA ALA A 294 -1.94 -11.46 -37.30
C ALA A 294 -0.94 -10.45 -37.91
N GLU A 295 -0.07 -10.90 -38.80
CA GLU A 295 0.86 -10.03 -39.51
C GLU A 295 0.13 -9.01 -40.39
N MET A 296 -0.95 -9.40 -41.07
CA MET A 296 -1.78 -8.50 -41.88
C MET A 296 -2.46 -7.43 -41.01
N GLU A 297 -2.98 -7.80 -39.84
CA GLU A 297 -3.57 -6.84 -38.89
C GLU A 297 -2.53 -5.81 -38.47
N VAL A 298 -1.30 -6.23 -38.11
CA VAL A 298 -0.20 -5.33 -37.74
C VAL A 298 0.18 -4.41 -38.90
N GLN A 299 0.33 -4.92 -40.12
CA GLN A 299 0.72 -4.09 -41.29
C GLN A 299 -0.37 -3.04 -41.59
N ILE A 300 -1.63 -3.42 -41.63
CA ILE A 300 -2.75 -2.49 -41.87
C ILE A 300 -2.83 -1.45 -40.76
N PHE A 301 -2.67 -1.86 -39.51
CA PHE A 301 -2.66 -0.94 -38.36
C PHE A 301 -1.55 0.11 -38.51
N ARG A 302 -0.32 -0.32 -38.81
CA ARG A 302 0.82 0.59 -38.98
C ARG A 302 0.65 1.50 -40.19
N ASP A 303 0.11 1.00 -41.28
CA ASP A 303 -0.16 1.80 -42.51
C ASP A 303 -1.21 2.87 -42.24
N LEU A 304 -2.29 2.53 -41.54
CA LEU A 304 -3.29 3.51 -41.10
C LEU A 304 -2.66 4.64 -40.25
N MET A 305 -1.83 4.29 -39.30
CA MET A 305 -1.21 5.27 -38.39
C MET A 305 -0.13 6.13 -39.08
N LEU A 306 0.77 5.49 -39.83
CA LEU A 306 1.96 6.16 -40.32
C LEU A 306 1.76 6.80 -41.72
N LYS A 307 1.03 6.11 -42.62
CA LYS A 307 0.83 6.59 -43.99
C LYS A 307 -0.45 7.43 -44.11
N GLU A 308 -1.58 6.95 -43.57
CA GLU A 308 -2.87 7.63 -43.71
C GLU A 308 -3.17 8.62 -42.60
N LYS A 309 -2.36 8.62 -41.52
CA LYS A 309 -2.55 9.48 -40.31
C LYS A 309 -3.98 9.36 -39.74
N LYS A 310 -4.53 8.14 -39.70
CA LYS A 310 -5.86 7.82 -39.20
C LYS A 310 -5.80 6.75 -38.12
N ARG A 311 -6.61 6.90 -37.09
CA ARG A 311 -6.81 5.86 -36.08
C ARG A 311 -7.86 4.85 -36.56
N VAL A 312 -7.81 3.64 -36.02
CA VAL A 312 -8.72 2.55 -36.36
C VAL A 312 -10.19 2.91 -36.08
N ASP A 313 -10.45 3.67 -35.01
CA ASP A 313 -11.81 4.14 -34.63
C ASP A 313 -12.19 5.50 -35.25
N GLY A 314 -11.31 6.07 -36.09
CA GLY A 314 -11.56 7.30 -36.84
C GLY A 314 -11.23 8.58 -36.09
N ARG A 315 -10.79 8.51 -34.83
CA ARG A 315 -10.34 9.70 -34.07
C ARG A 315 -9.05 10.29 -34.63
N SER A 316 -8.81 11.55 -34.36
CA SER A 316 -7.49 12.17 -34.53
C SER A 316 -6.48 11.65 -33.47
N PHE A 317 -5.20 11.89 -33.67
CA PHE A 317 -4.14 11.38 -32.77
C PHE A 317 -4.22 11.98 -31.35
N THR A 318 -4.75 13.18 -31.21
CA THR A 318 -4.89 13.89 -29.93
C THR A 318 -6.27 13.77 -29.30
N GLU A 319 -7.24 13.21 -30.02
CA GLU A 319 -8.64 13.15 -29.60
C GLU A 319 -8.85 12.09 -28.51
N ILE A 320 -9.54 12.50 -27.44
CA ILE A 320 -9.94 11.64 -26.34
C ILE A 320 -11.39 11.18 -26.57
N ARG A 321 -11.68 9.93 -26.28
CA ARG A 321 -13.05 9.37 -26.34
C ARG A 321 -14.03 10.19 -25.50
N PRO A 322 -15.32 10.20 -25.85
CA PRO A 322 -16.34 10.88 -25.03
C PRO A 322 -16.29 10.42 -23.56
N ILE A 323 -16.39 11.40 -22.66
CA ILE A 323 -16.37 11.15 -21.23
C ILE A 323 -17.75 11.47 -20.65
N THR A 324 -18.30 10.52 -19.88
CA THR A 324 -19.48 10.72 -19.03
C THR A 324 -19.14 10.39 -17.60
N ILE A 325 -19.69 11.18 -16.67
CA ILE A 325 -19.40 11.09 -15.24
C ILE A 325 -20.71 11.15 -14.48
N GLU A 326 -20.87 10.17 -13.57
CA GLU A 326 -21.97 10.14 -12.62
C GLU A 326 -21.39 10.05 -11.21
N THR A 327 -21.85 10.88 -10.30
CA THR A 327 -21.42 10.87 -8.91
C THR A 327 -22.59 10.53 -7.99
N ASN A 328 -22.30 10.01 -6.79
CA ASN A 328 -23.33 9.60 -5.82
C ASN A 328 -24.28 8.51 -6.35
N VAL A 329 -23.75 7.52 -7.07
CA VAL A 329 -24.54 6.49 -7.76
C VAL A 329 -25.02 5.37 -6.85
N LEU A 330 -24.35 5.15 -5.71
CA LEU A 330 -24.70 4.10 -4.76
C LEU A 330 -25.15 4.69 -3.42
N PRO A 331 -26.37 4.34 -2.93
CA PRO A 331 -26.99 5.04 -1.80
C PRO A 331 -26.34 4.76 -0.43
N ARG A 332 -25.61 3.66 -0.27
CA ARG A 332 -25.06 3.25 1.03
C ARG A 332 -23.55 3.46 1.18
N THR A 333 -22.87 3.81 0.08
CA THR A 333 -21.42 4.07 0.12
C THR A 333 -21.13 5.45 0.71
N HIS A 334 -19.90 5.64 1.19
CA HIS A 334 -19.51 6.96 1.72
C HIS A 334 -19.20 7.96 0.59
N GLY A 335 -18.81 7.43 -0.58
CA GLY A 335 -18.69 8.12 -1.84
C GLY A 335 -18.71 7.14 -2.99
N SER A 336 -19.25 7.56 -4.15
CA SER A 336 -19.25 6.71 -5.35
C SER A 336 -19.28 7.55 -6.62
N ALA A 337 -18.63 7.05 -7.67
CA ALA A 337 -18.65 7.62 -9.00
C ALA A 337 -18.57 6.53 -10.07
N ILE A 338 -19.23 6.75 -11.18
CA ILE A 338 -19.02 6.05 -12.43
C ILE A 338 -18.27 7.00 -13.37
N PHE A 339 -17.11 6.56 -13.81
CA PHE A 339 -16.34 7.26 -14.85
C PHE A 339 -16.33 6.40 -16.11
N THR A 340 -16.88 6.93 -17.18
CA THR A 340 -16.94 6.27 -18.49
C THR A 340 -16.15 7.09 -19.52
N ARG A 341 -15.25 6.43 -20.25
CA ARG A 341 -14.49 6.99 -21.35
C ARG A 341 -14.63 6.10 -22.58
N GLY A 342 -15.54 6.44 -23.49
CA GLY A 342 -15.94 5.55 -24.57
C GLY A 342 -16.42 4.20 -24.02
N GLU A 343 -15.78 3.12 -24.45
CA GLU A 343 -16.05 1.73 -24.03
C GLU A 343 -15.15 1.28 -22.86
N THR A 344 -14.83 2.18 -21.95
CA THR A 344 -14.10 1.86 -20.70
C THR A 344 -14.81 2.52 -19.54
N GLN A 345 -15.31 1.71 -18.59
CA GLN A 345 -16.14 2.17 -17.49
C GLN A 345 -15.62 1.62 -16.15
N ALA A 346 -15.47 2.50 -15.17
CA ALA A 346 -15.10 2.14 -13.81
C ALA A 346 -16.16 2.63 -12.83
N LEU A 347 -16.69 1.74 -12.00
CA LEU A 347 -17.45 2.06 -10.81
C LEU A 347 -16.48 2.16 -9.65
N VAL A 348 -16.37 3.34 -9.05
CA VAL A 348 -15.44 3.57 -7.97
C VAL A 348 -16.18 3.97 -6.70
N THR A 349 -15.86 3.30 -5.59
CA THR A 349 -16.46 3.53 -4.29
C THR A 349 -15.42 3.93 -3.26
N VAL A 350 -15.82 4.78 -2.32
CA VAL A 350 -15.00 5.23 -1.18
C VAL A 350 -15.66 4.81 0.11
N THR A 351 -14.86 4.25 1.00
CA THR A 351 -15.22 3.99 2.40
C THR A 351 -14.28 4.75 3.30
N LEU A 352 -14.83 5.53 4.21
CA LEU A 352 -14.11 6.24 5.26
C LEU A 352 -14.19 5.41 6.55
N GLY A 353 -13.04 5.10 7.12
CA GLY A 353 -12.93 4.34 8.35
C GLY A 353 -12.20 5.11 9.45
N THR A 354 -12.13 4.52 10.63
CA THR A 354 -11.35 5.04 11.75
C THR A 354 -9.86 4.81 11.56
N PRO A 355 -8.97 5.48 12.28
CA PRO A 355 -7.53 5.21 12.25
C PRO A 355 -7.16 3.75 12.56
N GLN A 356 -7.92 3.06 13.42
CA GLN A 356 -7.71 1.64 13.76
C GLN A 356 -7.97 0.68 12.57
N GLU A 357 -8.69 1.12 11.55
CA GLU A 357 -8.96 0.36 10.34
C GLU A 357 -7.88 0.52 9.28
N ALA A 358 -6.79 1.24 9.60
CA ALA A 358 -5.60 1.32 8.74
C ALA A 358 -5.01 -0.08 8.53
N GLN A 359 -4.55 -0.33 7.32
CA GLN A 359 -3.94 -1.61 6.98
C GLN A 359 -2.60 -1.73 7.69
N LYS A 360 -2.47 -2.74 8.54
CA LYS A 360 -1.19 -3.12 9.12
C LYS A 360 -0.37 -3.88 8.10
N ILE A 361 0.82 -3.38 7.82
CA ILE A 361 1.83 -4.02 6.97
C ILE A 361 2.98 -4.44 7.88
N GLU A 362 3.40 -5.70 7.73
CA GLU A 362 4.54 -6.26 8.46
C GLU A 362 5.54 -6.83 7.46
N ASP A 363 6.74 -6.30 7.45
CA ASP A 363 7.84 -6.71 6.59
C ASP A 363 9.17 -6.78 7.36
N PHE A 364 10.30 -6.89 6.66
CA PHE A 364 11.61 -6.95 7.29
C PHE A 364 12.03 -5.61 7.94
N GLU A 365 11.45 -4.49 7.58
CA GLU A 365 11.70 -3.17 8.20
C GLU A 365 10.88 -3.01 9.48
N GLY A 366 9.73 -3.68 9.60
CA GLY A 366 8.89 -3.66 10.78
C GLY A 366 7.41 -3.61 10.52
N GLU A 367 6.69 -3.00 11.45
CA GLU A 367 5.26 -2.78 11.35
C GLU A 367 5.00 -1.33 10.93
N THR A 368 4.22 -1.16 9.86
CA THR A 368 3.74 0.14 9.40
C THR A 368 2.23 0.11 9.21
N PHE A 369 1.60 1.28 9.22
CA PHE A 369 0.16 1.43 9.05
C PHE A 369 -0.14 2.29 7.84
N GLN A 370 -0.89 1.73 6.90
CA GLN A 370 -1.30 2.42 5.68
C GLN A 370 -2.75 2.85 5.79
N ARG A 371 -3.00 4.16 5.86
CA ARG A 371 -4.35 4.74 5.97
C ARG A 371 -5.07 4.90 4.63
N PHE A 372 -4.36 4.80 3.51
CA PHE A 372 -4.92 4.92 2.17
C PHE A 372 -4.74 3.63 1.38
N MET A 373 -5.85 3.01 1.01
CA MET A 373 -5.89 1.76 0.27
C MET A 373 -6.68 1.95 -1.02
N LEU A 374 -6.19 1.38 -2.12
CA LEU A 374 -6.92 1.31 -3.37
C LEU A 374 -6.88 -0.12 -3.92
N HIS A 375 -8.05 -0.73 -4.02
CA HIS A 375 -8.24 -2.06 -4.58
C HIS A 375 -8.90 -1.97 -5.95
N TYR A 376 -8.29 -2.62 -6.93
CA TYR A 376 -8.75 -2.65 -8.31
C TYR A 376 -9.20 -4.06 -8.67
N ASN A 377 -10.38 -4.19 -9.22
CA ASN A 377 -10.96 -5.45 -9.63
C ASN A 377 -11.27 -5.42 -11.13
N PHE A 378 -10.92 -6.51 -11.83
CA PHE A 378 -11.16 -6.66 -13.26
C PHE A 378 -11.99 -7.93 -13.51
N PRO A 379 -13.31 -7.88 -13.31
CA PRO A 379 -14.16 -9.03 -13.53
C PRO A 379 -14.16 -9.47 -15.00
N PRO A 380 -14.27 -10.78 -15.30
CA PRO A 380 -14.24 -11.28 -16.68
C PRO A 380 -15.29 -10.67 -17.60
N PHE A 381 -16.47 -10.33 -17.07
CA PHE A 381 -17.54 -9.70 -17.85
C PHE A 381 -17.16 -8.33 -18.42
N SER A 382 -16.17 -7.64 -17.84
CA SER A 382 -15.71 -6.32 -18.31
C SER A 382 -15.14 -6.36 -19.75
N VAL A 383 -14.77 -7.54 -20.22
CA VAL A 383 -14.31 -7.80 -21.59
C VAL A 383 -15.17 -8.86 -22.29
N GLY A 384 -16.34 -9.22 -21.73
CA GLY A 384 -17.27 -10.20 -22.29
C GLY A 384 -16.80 -11.66 -22.15
N GLU A 385 -15.95 -11.97 -21.19
CA GLU A 385 -15.41 -13.32 -20.97
C GLU A 385 -16.13 -14.06 -19.85
N VAL A 386 -16.09 -15.41 -19.94
CA VAL A 386 -16.50 -16.31 -18.89
C VAL A 386 -15.25 -16.98 -18.29
N LYS A 387 -14.90 -16.60 -17.08
CA LYS A 387 -13.75 -17.17 -16.33
C LYS A 387 -14.14 -17.38 -14.87
N PHE A 388 -13.49 -18.36 -14.23
CA PHE A 388 -13.65 -18.57 -12.79
C PHE A 388 -13.04 -17.38 -12.03
N MET A 389 -13.81 -16.77 -11.13
CA MET A 389 -13.32 -15.66 -10.29
C MET A 389 -12.40 -16.22 -9.19
N ARG A 390 -11.15 -15.83 -9.25
CA ARG A 390 -10.12 -16.12 -8.24
C ARG A 390 -9.80 -14.83 -7.47
N GLY A 391 -8.87 -14.93 -6.53
CA GLY A 391 -8.29 -13.73 -5.91
C GLY A 391 -7.58 -12.82 -6.93
N PRO A 392 -7.24 -11.59 -6.58
CA PRO A 392 -6.67 -10.60 -7.49
C PRO A 392 -5.39 -11.11 -8.16
N ALA A 393 -5.31 -10.98 -9.47
CA ALA A 393 -4.13 -11.33 -10.26
C ALA A 393 -3.03 -10.27 -10.07
N ARG A 394 -1.78 -10.63 -10.40
CA ARG A 394 -0.63 -9.69 -10.36
C ARG A 394 -0.89 -8.40 -11.17
N ARG A 395 -1.65 -8.49 -12.28
CA ARG A 395 -2.02 -7.32 -13.11
C ARG A 395 -2.97 -6.39 -12.36
N GLU A 396 -3.97 -6.94 -11.66
CA GLU A 396 -4.93 -6.15 -10.88
C GLU A 396 -4.24 -5.41 -9.74
N ILE A 397 -3.32 -6.06 -9.04
CA ILE A 397 -2.50 -5.44 -7.99
C ILE A 397 -1.65 -4.29 -8.57
N GLY A 398 -1.02 -4.50 -9.73
CA GLY A 398 -0.23 -3.47 -10.41
C GLY A 398 -1.06 -2.26 -10.85
N HIS A 399 -2.27 -2.47 -11.40
CA HIS A 399 -3.19 -1.40 -11.79
C HIS A 399 -3.71 -0.63 -10.58
N GLY A 400 -4.05 -1.34 -9.49
CA GLY A 400 -4.47 -0.73 -8.23
C GLY A 400 -3.37 0.14 -7.63
N ASN A 401 -2.13 -0.37 -7.60
CA ASN A 401 -0.98 0.39 -7.07
C ASN A 401 -0.67 1.64 -7.92
N LEU A 402 -0.78 1.57 -9.25
CA LEU A 402 -0.62 2.74 -10.11
C LEU A 402 -1.66 3.82 -9.77
N ALA A 403 -2.93 3.45 -9.64
CA ALA A 403 -3.99 4.38 -9.28
C ALA A 403 -3.81 4.92 -7.83
N ARG A 404 -3.44 4.07 -6.87
CA ARG A 404 -3.11 4.48 -5.50
C ARG A 404 -1.98 5.51 -5.47
N ARG A 405 -0.90 5.24 -6.19
CA ARG A 405 0.27 6.12 -6.29
C ARG A 405 -0.07 7.46 -6.93
N ALA A 406 -0.96 7.46 -7.93
CA ALA A 406 -1.42 8.68 -8.58
C ALA A 406 -2.24 9.60 -7.65
N LEU A 407 -3.05 9.02 -6.76
CA LEU A 407 -3.97 9.77 -5.90
C LEU A 407 -3.36 10.13 -4.54
N ALA A 408 -2.46 9.29 -4.01
CA ALA A 408 -1.89 9.44 -2.67
C ALA A 408 -1.27 10.83 -2.38
N PRO A 409 -0.53 11.47 -3.32
CA PRO A 409 0.07 12.78 -3.07
C PRO A 409 -0.94 13.91 -2.85
N MET A 410 -2.18 13.72 -3.31
CA MET A 410 -3.25 14.73 -3.21
C MET A 410 -4.12 14.59 -1.96
N LEU A 411 -3.85 13.59 -1.13
CA LEU A 411 -4.59 13.43 0.13
C LEU A 411 -4.27 14.55 1.13
N PRO A 412 -5.25 14.95 1.92
CA PRO A 412 -5.00 15.88 3.04
C PRO A 412 -4.08 15.25 4.10
N PRO A 413 -3.35 16.07 4.87
CA PRO A 413 -2.64 15.62 6.06
C PRO A 413 -3.58 14.89 7.04
N GLN A 414 -3.02 13.98 7.86
CA GLN A 414 -3.81 13.20 8.81
C GLN A 414 -4.42 14.09 9.91
N GLU A 415 -3.78 15.20 10.22
CA GLU A 415 -4.22 16.19 11.20
C GLU A 415 -5.51 16.91 10.75
N GLU A 416 -5.65 17.12 9.43
CA GLU A 416 -6.81 17.79 8.83
C GLU A 416 -7.94 16.80 8.52
N PHE A 417 -7.60 15.57 8.13
CA PHE A 417 -8.56 14.53 7.77
C PHE A 417 -8.11 13.17 8.29
N ALA A 418 -8.52 12.85 9.52
CA ALA A 418 -8.01 11.71 10.30
C ALA A 418 -8.55 10.33 9.86
N TYR A 419 -9.28 10.25 8.74
CA TYR A 419 -9.88 9.00 8.29
C TYR A 419 -8.87 8.06 7.63
N THR A 420 -9.10 6.77 7.80
CA THR A 420 -8.60 5.73 6.91
C THR A 420 -9.49 5.71 5.68
N ILE A 421 -8.90 5.76 4.49
CA ILE A 421 -9.61 5.85 3.22
C ILE A 421 -9.39 4.57 2.44
N ARG A 422 -10.47 3.88 2.08
CA ARG A 422 -10.42 2.71 1.19
C ARG A 422 -11.19 3.00 -0.08
N ILE A 423 -10.51 2.91 -1.22
CA ILE A 423 -11.12 2.95 -2.55
C ILE A 423 -11.24 1.53 -3.10
N VAL A 424 -12.36 1.22 -3.72
CA VAL A 424 -12.54 0.04 -4.55
C VAL A 424 -12.96 0.49 -5.93
N SER A 425 -12.21 0.06 -6.95
CA SER A 425 -12.52 0.33 -8.35
C SER A 425 -12.87 -0.97 -9.05
N ASP A 426 -14.14 -1.15 -9.39
CA ASP A 426 -14.65 -2.26 -10.16
C ASP A 426 -14.79 -1.85 -11.64
N ILE A 427 -14.08 -2.55 -12.51
CA ILE A 427 -14.12 -2.27 -13.94
C ILE A 427 -15.33 -2.97 -14.54
N LEU A 428 -16.28 -2.17 -15.03
CA LEU A 428 -17.52 -2.69 -15.61
C LEU A 428 -17.39 -2.95 -17.11
N GLU A 429 -16.54 -2.15 -17.79
CA GLU A 429 -16.27 -2.29 -19.21
C GLU A 429 -14.84 -1.86 -19.51
N SER A 430 -14.14 -2.55 -20.44
CA SER A 430 -12.75 -2.24 -20.77
C SER A 430 -12.45 -2.36 -22.26
N ASN A 431 -11.98 -1.24 -22.82
CA ASN A 431 -11.36 -1.11 -24.13
C ASN A 431 -10.20 -0.11 -24.11
N GLY A 432 -9.13 -0.47 -23.38
CA GLY A 432 -7.92 0.35 -23.18
C GLY A 432 -7.93 1.19 -21.92
N SER A 433 -6.87 1.06 -21.15
CA SER A 433 -6.51 1.83 -19.95
C SER A 433 -7.59 2.02 -18.88
N SER A 434 -8.08 0.92 -18.34
CA SER A 434 -9.01 0.91 -17.20
C SER A 434 -8.36 1.44 -15.91
N SER A 435 -7.03 1.34 -15.75
CA SER A 435 -6.31 1.94 -14.62
C SER A 435 -6.43 3.47 -14.57
N MET A 436 -6.41 4.13 -15.74
CA MET A 436 -6.60 5.59 -15.81
C MET A 436 -8.06 6.00 -15.57
N ALA A 437 -9.02 5.17 -15.94
CA ALA A 437 -10.41 5.35 -15.51
C ALA A 437 -10.56 5.23 -13.98
N SER A 438 -9.82 4.30 -13.35
CA SER A 438 -9.77 4.17 -11.88
C SER A 438 -9.15 5.39 -11.18
N VAL A 439 -8.13 6.02 -11.78
CA VAL A 439 -7.56 7.29 -11.27
C VAL A 439 -8.61 8.40 -11.29
N CYS A 440 -9.27 8.62 -12.44
CA CYS A 440 -10.29 9.65 -12.58
C CYS A 440 -11.49 9.40 -11.66
N GLY A 441 -12.02 8.17 -11.68
CA GLY A 441 -13.14 7.77 -10.82
C GLY A 441 -12.81 7.82 -9.34
N GLY A 442 -11.56 7.47 -8.94
CA GLY A 442 -11.09 7.56 -7.57
C GLY A 442 -11.01 9.00 -7.06
N SER A 443 -10.50 9.91 -7.89
CA SER A 443 -10.49 11.34 -7.59
C SER A 443 -11.91 11.88 -7.38
N LEU A 444 -12.84 11.58 -8.32
CA LEU A 444 -14.24 11.99 -8.25
C LEU A 444 -14.96 11.40 -7.03
N ALA A 445 -14.81 10.11 -6.77
CA ALA A 445 -15.47 9.44 -5.66
C ALA A 445 -14.96 9.95 -4.29
N MET A 446 -13.66 10.29 -4.16
CA MET A 446 -13.13 10.92 -2.96
C MET A 446 -13.69 12.33 -2.76
N MET A 447 -13.75 13.15 -3.82
CA MET A 447 -14.34 14.48 -3.73
C MET A 447 -15.83 14.39 -3.36
N GLN A 448 -16.56 13.45 -3.92
CA GLN A 448 -17.97 13.22 -3.59
C GLN A 448 -18.14 12.72 -2.13
N ALA A 449 -17.17 11.93 -1.61
CA ALA A 449 -17.17 11.50 -0.21
C ALA A 449 -16.83 12.61 0.79
N GLY A 450 -16.50 13.82 0.34
CA GLY A 450 -16.11 14.93 1.20
C GLY A 450 -14.63 14.90 1.63
N VAL A 451 -13.80 14.12 0.94
CA VAL A 451 -12.34 14.16 1.17
C VAL A 451 -11.75 15.44 0.58
N PRO A 452 -11.11 16.31 1.38
CA PRO A 452 -10.56 17.58 0.91
C PRO A 452 -9.22 17.36 0.18
N LEU A 453 -9.30 16.81 -1.05
CA LEU A 453 -8.13 16.65 -1.90
C LEU A 453 -7.49 18.00 -2.22
N ARG A 454 -6.14 18.05 -2.25
CA ARG A 454 -5.41 19.27 -2.65
C ARG A 454 -5.72 19.68 -4.09
N SER A 455 -5.93 18.72 -4.98
CA SER A 455 -6.31 18.89 -6.38
C SER A 455 -6.95 17.61 -6.91
N ALA A 456 -7.82 17.75 -7.90
CA ALA A 456 -8.29 16.63 -8.68
C ALA A 456 -7.14 16.03 -9.51
N VAL A 457 -7.17 14.71 -9.71
CA VAL A 457 -6.18 13.95 -10.50
C VAL A 457 -6.89 13.27 -11.65
N ALA A 458 -6.38 13.48 -12.86
CA ALA A 458 -6.79 12.74 -14.04
C ALA A 458 -5.66 11.88 -14.59
N GLY A 459 -6.00 10.83 -15.32
CA GLY A 459 -5.06 9.95 -15.98
C GLY A 459 -5.41 9.73 -17.44
N VAL A 460 -4.38 9.69 -18.29
CA VAL A 460 -4.49 9.41 -19.73
C VAL A 460 -3.49 8.33 -20.13
N ALA A 461 -3.88 7.45 -21.04
CA ALA A 461 -2.98 6.49 -21.66
C ALA A 461 -2.59 6.98 -23.04
N MET A 462 -1.28 7.02 -23.28
CA MET A 462 -0.67 7.41 -24.52
C MET A 462 -0.11 6.18 -25.22
N GLY A 463 -0.04 6.21 -26.55
CA GLY A 463 0.62 5.21 -27.36
C GLY A 463 1.58 5.83 -28.34
N LEU A 464 2.47 4.99 -28.86
CA LEU A 464 3.40 5.37 -29.88
C LEU A 464 3.44 4.31 -30.97
N VAL A 465 3.46 4.74 -32.22
CA VAL A 465 3.78 3.90 -33.38
C VAL A 465 4.91 4.56 -34.14
N THR A 466 6.01 3.83 -34.33
CA THR A 466 7.22 4.32 -35.02
C THR A 466 7.31 3.72 -36.41
N GLY A 467 7.77 4.48 -37.40
CA GLY A 467 8.06 3.99 -38.76
C GLY A 467 9.51 3.57 -38.93
N GLU A 468 9.85 3.20 -40.15
CA GLU A 468 11.22 2.81 -40.52
C GLU A 468 12.21 4.00 -40.52
N HIS A 469 11.71 5.21 -40.70
CA HIS A 469 12.53 6.44 -40.73
C HIS A 469 12.41 7.18 -39.38
N ALA A 470 13.49 7.78 -38.93
CA ALA A 470 13.62 8.47 -37.65
C ALA A 470 12.63 9.64 -37.40
N GLY A 471 11.80 10.00 -38.35
CA GLY A 471 10.74 11.03 -38.20
C GLY A 471 9.31 10.50 -38.30
N ASP A 472 9.16 9.23 -38.65
CA ASP A 472 7.85 8.61 -38.84
C ASP A 472 7.31 8.13 -37.49
N VAL A 473 6.62 9.04 -36.76
CA VAL A 473 6.11 8.78 -35.44
C VAL A 473 4.66 9.24 -35.32
N ALA A 474 3.79 8.38 -34.86
CA ALA A 474 2.43 8.70 -34.43
C ALA A 474 2.34 8.60 -32.90
N ILE A 475 2.06 9.72 -32.23
CA ILE A 475 1.81 9.79 -30.79
C ILE A 475 0.29 9.87 -30.61
N LEU A 476 -0.26 8.94 -29.83
CA LEU A 476 -1.70 8.75 -29.69
C LEU A 476 -2.14 9.07 -28.26
N SER A 477 -3.15 9.93 -28.11
CA SER A 477 -3.82 10.17 -26.83
C SER A 477 -4.99 9.20 -26.63
N ASP A 478 -5.18 8.72 -25.41
CA ASP A 478 -6.28 7.84 -25.03
C ASP A 478 -6.38 6.61 -25.94
N ILE A 479 -5.38 5.74 -25.85
CA ILE A 479 -5.29 4.52 -26.67
C ILE A 479 -6.39 3.52 -26.31
N ALA A 480 -6.94 2.90 -27.35
CA ALA A 480 -7.86 1.77 -27.26
C ALA A 480 -7.11 0.44 -27.22
N GLY A 481 -7.81 -0.66 -26.95
CA GLY A 481 -7.17 -1.97 -26.73
C GLY A 481 -6.28 -2.46 -27.89
N MET A 482 -6.66 -2.22 -29.16
CA MET A 482 -5.82 -2.59 -30.32
C MET A 482 -4.55 -1.74 -30.38
N GLU A 483 -4.63 -0.46 -30.06
CA GLU A 483 -3.47 0.45 -30.04
C GLU A 483 -2.51 0.15 -28.91
N ASP A 484 -3.02 -0.33 -27.75
CA ASP A 484 -2.24 -0.85 -26.62
C ASP A 484 -1.47 -2.12 -26.99
N HIS A 485 -2.10 -3.00 -27.77
CA HIS A 485 -1.50 -4.28 -28.18
C HIS A 485 -0.46 -4.12 -29.31
N GLU A 486 -0.79 -3.39 -30.38
CA GLU A 486 0.01 -3.28 -31.59
C GLU A 486 0.98 -2.07 -31.58
N GLY A 487 0.83 -1.15 -30.64
CA GLY A 487 1.70 0.00 -30.49
C GLY A 487 3.09 -0.37 -29.95
N ASP A 488 4.06 0.50 -30.22
CA ASP A 488 5.47 0.35 -29.84
C ASP A 488 5.77 0.87 -28.42
N MET A 489 4.84 1.60 -27.80
CA MET A 489 4.91 2.08 -26.44
C MET A 489 3.51 2.17 -25.83
N ASP A 490 3.38 1.75 -24.61
CA ASP A 490 2.25 1.98 -23.72
C ASP A 490 2.70 2.90 -22.58
N PHE A 491 2.09 4.08 -22.46
CA PHE A 491 2.54 5.14 -21.60
C PHE A 491 1.36 5.77 -20.85
N LYS A 492 1.30 5.56 -19.55
CA LYS A 492 0.24 6.06 -18.68
C LYS A 492 0.76 7.22 -17.85
N VAL A 493 0.08 8.36 -17.91
CA VAL A 493 0.40 9.57 -17.16
C VAL A 493 -0.80 9.99 -16.34
N ALA A 494 -0.62 10.13 -15.05
CA ALA A 494 -1.59 10.71 -14.15
C ALA A 494 -1.03 11.97 -13.48
N GLY A 495 -1.89 12.93 -13.17
CA GLY A 495 -1.48 14.15 -12.49
C GLY A 495 -2.60 15.17 -12.38
N THR A 496 -2.24 16.29 -11.80
CA THR A 496 -3.07 17.49 -11.63
C THR A 496 -2.85 18.46 -12.79
N ARG A 497 -3.41 19.67 -12.70
CA ARG A 497 -3.10 20.74 -13.67
C ARG A 497 -1.65 21.22 -13.56
N LYS A 498 -1.00 21.06 -12.40
CA LYS A 498 0.35 21.56 -12.13
C LYS A 498 1.42 20.60 -12.62
N GLY A 499 1.28 19.29 -12.33
CA GLY A 499 2.33 18.33 -12.63
C GLY A 499 1.88 16.88 -12.54
N ILE A 500 2.83 16.01 -12.75
CA ILE A 500 2.67 14.54 -12.74
C ILE A 500 2.61 14.04 -11.30
N THR A 501 1.68 13.10 -11.03
CA THR A 501 1.61 12.36 -9.78
C THR A 501 1.93 10.87 -9.92
N ALA A 502 1.75 10.30 -11.10
CA ALA A 502 2.23 8.96 -11.42
C ALA A 502 2.47 8.79 -12.92
N LEU A 503 3.42 7.91 -13.23
CA LEU A 503 3.79 7.58 -14.59
C LEU A 503 4.16 6.10 -14.67
N GLN A 504 3.69 5.42 -15.72
CA GLN A 504 4.07 4.06 -16.05
C GLN A 504 4.27 3.95 -17.55
N MET A 505 5.41 3.36 -17.97
CA MET A 505 5.75 3.21 -19.39
C MET A 505 6.36 1.85 -19.64
N ASP A 506 5.93 1.23 -20.72
CA ASP A 506 6.53 0.03 -21.31
C ASP A 506 6.85 0.33 -22.76
N ILE A 507 8.12 0.17 -23.13
CA ILE A 507 8.63 0.42 -24.48
C ILE A 507 9.04 -0.90 -25.11
N LYS A 508 8.51 -1.17 -26.31
CA LYS A 508 8.72 -2.42 -27.04
C LYS A 508 9.76 -2.29 -28.16
N VAL A 509 10.27 -1.08 -28.41
CA VAL A 509 11.27 -0.76 -29.45
C VAL A 509 12.62 -0.41 -28.86
N ALA A 510 13.66 -0.42 -29.69
CA ALA A 510 15.06 -0.27 -29.30
C ALA A 510 15.48 1.17 -28.92
N GLY A 511 14.57 1.99 -28.38
CA GLY A 511 14.87 3.33 -27.89
C GLY A 511 14.01 4.42 -28.50
N LEU A 512 13.77 5.44 -27.68
CA LEU A 512 13.04 6.63 -28.10
C LEU A 512 13.92 7.86 -27.86
N PRO A 513 14.08 8.73 -28.87
CA PRO A 513 14.75 10.02 -28.71
C PRO A 513 14.06 10.90 -27.65
N ARG A 514 14.85 11.74 -26.95
CA ARG A 514 14.34 12.67 -25.93
C ARG A 514 13.23 13.57 -26.49
N GLU A 515 13.34 14.00 -27.75
CA GLU A 515 12.34 14.87 -28.40
C GLU A 515 11.00 14.19 -28.56
N ILE A 516 10.97 12.89 -28.86
CA ILE A 516 9.73 12.11 -28.96
C ILE A 516 9.09 11.96 -27.59
N MET A 517 9.90 11.69 -26.57
CA MET A 517 9.44 11.59 -25.18
C MET A 517 8.87 12.93 -24.70
N ALA A 518 9.54 14.03 -24.99
CA ALA A 518 9.07 15.38 -24.66
C ALA A 518 7.72 15.69 -25.32
N ARG A 519 7.56 15.35 -26.61
CA ARG A 519 6.29 15.51 -27.33
C ARG A 519 5.19 14.64 -26.75
N ALA A 520 5.49 13.40 -26.39
CA ALA A 520 4.53 12.47 -25.78
C ALA A 520 4.06 12.98 -24.41
N LEU A 521 4.97 13.48 -23.57
CA LEU A 521 4.63 14.08 -22.27
C LEU A 521 3.79 15.37 -22.43
N ALA A 522 4.16 16.25 -23.37
CA ALA A 522 3.38 17.47 -23.64
C ALA A 522 1.97 17.12 -24.11
N GLN A 523 1.80 16.19 -25.05
CA GLN A 523 0.49 15.74 -25.52
C GLN A 523 -0.30 15.02 -24.41
N ALA A 524 0.35 14.30 -23.51
CA ALA A 524 -0.27 13.71 -22.32
C ALA A 524 -0.78 14.79 -21.35
N LYS A 525 -0.04 15.90 -21.19
CA LYS A 525 -0.48 17.06 -20.39
C LYS A 525 -1.76 17.67 -20.93
N ASP A 526 -1.83 17.90 -22.25
CA ASP A 526 -3.03 18.41 -22.90
C ASP A 526 -4.23 17.48 -22.71
N GLY A 527 -4.01 16.17 -22.89
CA GLY A 527 -5.03 15.15 -22.66
C GLY A 527 -5.49 15.11 -21.20
N ARG A 528 -4.58 15.20 -20.24
CA ARG A 528 -4.88 15.27 -18.81
C ARG A 528 -5.71 16.48 -18.44
N ILE A 529 -5.36 17.67 -18.98
CA ILE A 529 -6.10 18.90 -18.74
C ILE A 529 -7.52 18.81 -19.31
N HIS A 530 -7.69 18.27 -20.53
CA HIS A 530 -9.00 18.03 -21.12
C HIS A 530 -9.89 17.13 -20.25
N ILE A 531 -9.31 16.05 -19.66
CA ILE A 531 -10.05 15.16 -18.76
C ILE A 531 -10.43 15.89 -17.47
N LEU A 532 -9.50 16.65 -16.88
CA LEU A 532 -9.76 17.46 -15.68
C LEU A 532 -10.90 18.48 -15.91
N ASP A 533 -10.97 19.12 -17.09
CA ASP A 533 -12.08 20.04 -17.42
C ASP A 533 -13.44 19.33 -17.42
N LYS A 534 -13.50 18.07 -17.86
CA LYS A 534 -14.72 17.24 -17.79
C LYS A 534 -15.05 16.84 -16.35
N MET A 535 -14.02 16.53 -15.54
CA MET A 535 -14.19 16.18 -14.13
C MET A 535 -14.66 17.39 -13.32
N ASP A 536 -14.09 18.59 -13.53
CA ASP A 536 -14.46 19.82 -12.86
C ASP A 536 -15.91 20.26 -13.22
N ALA A 537 -16.37 19.96 -14.45
CA ALA A 537 -17.75 20.18 -14.84
C ALA A 537 -18.76 19.29 -14.09
N ALA A 538 -18.33 18.10 -13.65
CA ALA A 538 -19.16 17.18 -12.86
C ALA A 538 -19.09 17.48 -11.36
N ILE A 539 -17.90 17.71 -10.81
CA ILE A 539 -17.65 18.09 -9.42
C ILE A 539 -16.37 18.93 -9.34
N SER A 540 -16.51 20.21 -9.05
CA SER A 540 -15.38 21.16 -8.97
C SER A 540 -14.76 21.28 -7.58
N THR A 541 -15.54 20.96 -6.54
CA THR A 541 -15.12 21.00 -5.14
C THR A 541 -15.62 19.76 -4.42
N HIS A 542 -14.93 19.34 -3.38
CA HIS A 542 -15.41 18.22 -2.56
C HIS A 542 -16.74 18.56 -1.87
N SER A 543 -17.53 17.53 -1.59
CA SER A 543 -18.77 17.68 -0.84
C SER A 543 -18.50 18.30 0.53
N ALA A 544 -19.33 19.29 0.91
CA ALA A 544 -19.20 19.98 2.20
C ALA A 544 -19.49 19.05 3.39
N GLU A 545 -20.38 18.08 3.18
CA GLU A 545 -20.78 17.12 4.20
C GLU A 545 -20.40 15.69 3.79
N LEU A 546 -20.00 14.90 4.80
CA LEU A 546 -19.81 13.47 4.63
C LEU A 546 -21.16 12.76 4.49
N SER A 547 -21.17 11.60 3.85
CA SER A 547 -22.34 10.70 3.82
C SER A 547 -22.90 10.47 5.23
N GLU A 548 -24.22 10.34 5.35
CA GLU A 548 -24.86 9.95 6.63
C GLU A 548 -24.40 8.59 7.17
N TYR A 549 -23.89 7.74 6.28
CA TYR A 549 -23.36 6.43 6.64
C TYR A 549 -21.88 6.46 7.06
N ALA A 550 -21.18 7.56 6.79
CA ALA A 550 -19.79 7.71 7.18
C ALA A 550 -19.66 8.02 8.68
N PRO A 551 -18.75 7.37 9.42
CA PRO A 551 -18.56 7.69 10.83
C PRO A 551 -18.06 9.14 10.99
N ARG A 552 -18.66 9.89 11.92
CA ARG A 552 -18.13 11.19 12.34
C ARG A 552 -17.04 10.96 13.37
N LEU A 553 -15.90 11.63 13.22
CA LEU A 553 -14.80 11.56 14.16
C LEU A 553 -14.80 12.79 15.06
N TYR A 554 -14.90 12.54 16.35
CA TYR A 554 -14.81 13.55 17.42
C TYR A 554 -13.48 13.34 18.15
N THR A 555 -12.71 14.40 18.28
CA THR A 555 -11.41 14.34 18.96
C THR A 555 -11.49 15.17 20.24
N ILE A 556 -11.09 14.57 21.36
CA ILE A 556 -10.90 15.26 22.63
C ILE A 556 -9.49 14.99 23.15
N GLN A 557 -8.94 15.95 23.89
CA GLN A 557 -7.65 15.81 24.56
C GLN A 557 -7.88 15.55 26.03
N ILE A 558 -7.27 14.49 26.58
CA ILE A 558 -7.28 14.17 27.99
C ILE A 558 -5.84 14.24 28.55
N PRO A 559 -5.66 14.45 29.87
CA PRO A 559 -4.36 14.37 30.50
C PRO A 559 -3.77 12.94 30.37
N LYS A 560 -2.46 12.84 30.10
CA LYS A 560 -1.78 11.55 29.89
C LYS A 560 -1.87 10.60 31.09
N ASP A 561 -1.84 11.14 32.29
CA ASP A 561 -2.00 10.38 33.53
C ASP A 561 -3.40 9.76 33.70
N ARG A 562 -4.41 10.31 33.00
CA ARG A 562 -5.80 9.84 32.99
C ARG A 562 -6.12 8.79 31.92
N ILE A 563 -5.20 8.50 31.01
CA ILE A 563 -5.39 7.47 29.97
C ILE A 563 -5.79 6.12 30.61
N ARG A 564 -5.17 5.78 31.74
CA ARG A 564 -5.47 4.53 32.45
C ARG A 564 -6.90 4.46 32.99
N ASP A 565 -7.50 5.58 33.36
CA ASP A 565 -8.87 5.66 33.88
C ASP A 565 -9.88 5.42 32.77
N VAL A 566 -9.61 5.92 31.57
CA VAL A 566 -10.43 5.71 30.37
C VAL A 566 -10.31 4.28 29.86
N ILE A 567 -9.11 3.71 29.83
CA ILE A 567 -8.87 2.34 29.36
C ILE A 567 -9.38 1.34 30.41
N GLY A 568 -9.14 1.59 31.69
CA GLY A 568 -9.48 0.71 32.78
C GLY A 568 -8.62 -0.56 32.85
N SER A 569 -8.71 -1.31 33.95
CA SER A 569 -7.98 -2.56 34.16
C SER A 569 -8.29 -3.59 33.05
N GLY A 570 -7.29 -3.94 32.25
CA GLY A 570 -7.46 -4.87 31.12
C GLY A 570 -8.45 -4.42 30.06
N GLY A 571 -8.65 -3.11 29.90
CA GLY A 571 -9.53 -2.52 28.90
C GLY A 571 -11.03 -2.59 29.25
N LYS A 572 -11.40 -2.80 30.52
CA LYS A 572 -12.80 -2.97 30.94
C LYS A 572 -13.62 -1.69 30.78
N THR A 573 -13.06 -0.53 31.18
CA THR A 573 -13.79 0.74 31.12
C THR A 573 -14.07 1.15 29.68
N ILE A 574 -13.06 1.11 28.80
CA ILE A 574 -13.25 1.50 27.41
C ILE A 574 -14.23 0.56 26.69
N ARG A 575 -14.18 -0.75 26.96
CA ARG A 575 -15.17 -1.69 26.40
C ARG A 575 -16.58 -1.40 26.88
N TRP A 576 -16.75 -1.09 28.14
CA TRP A 576 -18.05 -0.69 28.68
C TRP A 576 -18.58 0.59 28.03
N ILE A 577 -17.73 1.61 27.83
CA ILE A 577 -18.14 2.85 27.16
C ILE A 577 -18.58 2.54 25.72
N VAL A 578 -17.81 1.72 25.00
CA VAL A 578 -18.13 1.32 23.61
C VAL A 578 -19.46 0.55 23.57
N GLU A 579 -19.69 -0.39 24.47
CA GLU A 579 -20.94 -1.16 24.53
C GLU A 579 -22.14 -0.28 24.88
N GLU A 580 -21.99 0.64 25.85
CA GLU A 580 -23.06 1.51 26.33
C GLU A 580 -23.45 2.59 25.31
N THR A 581 -22.49 3.07 24.49
CA THR A 581 -22.72 4.17 23.58
C THR A 581 -22.82 3.74 22.11
N GLY A 582 -22.41 2.51 21.78
CA GLY A 582 -22.35 2.03 20.40
C GLY A 582 -21.30 2.72 19.54
N THR A 583 -20.34 3.43 20.17
CA THR A 583 -19.28 4.17 19.48
C THR A 583 -18.01 3.32 19.35
N LYS A 584 -17.09 3.70 18.43
CA LYS A 584 -15.72 3.20 18.43
C LYS A 584 -14.82 4.26 19.06
N ILE A 585 -13.96 3.85 20.00
CA ILE A 585 -13.09 4.77 20.76
C ILE A 585 -11.65 4.32 20.62
N ASP A 586 -10.77 5.25 20.25
CA ASP A 586 -9.32 5.10 20.19
C ASP A 586 -8.64 6.09 21.13
N VAL A 587 -7.64 5.62 21.89
CA VAL A 587 -6.89 6.42 22.86
C VAL A 587 -5.41 6.32 22.53
N ALA A 588 -4.84 7.42 22.09
CA ALA A 588 -3.42 7.52 21.79
C ALA A 588 -2.58 7.83 23.05
N ASP A 589 -1.30 7.49 23.02
CA ASP A 589 -0.35 7.67 24.13
C ASP A 589 -0.09 9.15 24.50
N ASP A 590 -0.40 10.07 23.61
CA ASP A 590 -0.34 11.51 23.85
C ASP A 590 -1.56 12.07 24.57
N GLY A 591 -2.58 11.25 24.81
CA GLY A 591 -3.86 11.63 25.44
C GLY A 591 -4.91 12.10 24.45
N LYS A 592 -4.68 11.98 23.14
CA LYS A 592 -5.70 12.22 22.11
C LYS A 592 -6.69 11.06 22.09
N VAL A 593 -7.96 11.34 22.32
CA VAL A 593 -9.05 10.35 22.24
C VAL A 593 -9.89 10.65 21.02
N THR A 594 -9.98 9.66 20.11
CA THR A 594 -10.81 9.74 18.91
C THR A 594 -12.06 8.87 19.09
N ILE A 595 -13.22 9.48 18.97
CA ILE A 595 -14.53 8.82 19.11
C ILE A 595 -15.19 8.84 17.74
N ALA A 596 -15.54 7.67 17.20
CA ALA A 596 -16.21 7.54 15.92
C ALA A 596 -17.64 7.03 16.11
N SER A 597 -18.62 7.76 15.54
CA SER A 597 -20.03 7.41 15.57
C SER A 597 -20.77 7.99 14.37
N ASN A 598 -21.76 7.27 13.88
CA ASN A 598 -22.72 7.79 12.89
C ASN A 598 -23.85 8.60 13.55
N ASP A 599 -24.02 8.49 14.90
CA ASP A 599 -25.00 9.18 15.69
C ASP A 599 -24.34 10.19 16.62
N VAL A 600 -24.73 11.45 16.49
CA VAL A 600 -24.22 12.59 17.28
C VAL A 600 -24.53 12.42 18.76
N THR A 601 -25.72 11.89 19.10
CA THR A 601 -26.15 11.69 20.49
C THR A 601 -25.26 10.67 21.19
N SER A 602 -24.97 9.55 20.53
CA SER A 602 -24.06 8.52 21.00
C SER A 602 -22.64 9.04 21.19
N ALA A 603 -22.15 9.85 20.24
CA ALA A 603 -20.83 10.46 20.34
C ALA A 603 -20.73 11.41 21.54
N ASN A 604 -21.71 12.30 21.72
CA ASN A 604 -21.72 13.22 22.84
C ASN A 604 -21.79 12.48 24.19
N ARG A 605 -22.60 11.40 24.27
CA ARG A 605 -22.67 10.57 25.48
C ARG A 605 -21.29 9.93 25.81
N ALA A 606 -20.57 9.44 24.81
CA ALA A 606 -19.22 8.91 25.01
C ALA A 606 -18.25 10.01 25.47
N ILE A 607 -18.31 11.19 24.86
CA ILE A 607 -17.51 12.36 25.24
C ILE A 607 -17.79 12.74 26.70
N ASP A 608 -19.04 12.80 27.10
CA ASP A 608 -19.41 13.19 28.46
C ASP A 608 -18.96 12.16 29.51
N ILE A 609 -19.05 10.87 29.20
CA ILE A 609 -18.53 9.80 30.06
C ILE A 609 -17.01 9.95 30.21
N ILE A 610 -16.27 10.12 29.09
CA ILE A 610 -14.81 10.26 29.13
C ILE A 610 -14.38 11.53 29.86
N LYS A 611 -15.03 12.66 29.60
CA LYS A 611 -14.80 13.90 30.36
C LYS A 611 -15.06 13.73 31.83
N GLY A 612 -16.14 13.02 32.22
CA GLY A 612 -16.46 12.71 33.63
C GLY A 612 -15.37 11.87 34.31
N LEU A 613 -14.82 10.86 33.60
CA LEU A 613 -13.72 10.01 34.08
C LEU A 613 -12.37 10.74 34.19
N THR A 614 -12.15 11.75 33.37
CA THR A 614 -10.88 12.47 33.28
C THR A 614 -10.92 13.87 33.90
N ALA A 615 -12.08 14.30 34.38
CA ALA A 615 -12.23 15.56 35.06
C ALA A 615 -11.33 15.62 36.29
N SER A 616 -10.66 16.74 36.50
CA SER A 616 -9.86 17.00 37.69
C SER A 616 -10.58 18.02 38.56
N ALA A 617 -10.47 17.87 39.87
CA ALA A 617 -11.04 18.84 40.80
C ALA A 617 -10.36 20.22 40.62
N GLU A 618 -11.13 21.27 40.53
CA GLU A 618 -10.65 22.65 40.40
C GLU A 618 -10.76 23.41 41.72
N ILE A 619 -9.70 24.10 42.10
CA ILE A 619 -9.68 24.92 43.33
C ILE A 619 -10.69 26.06 43.18
N GLY A 620 -11.54 26.25 44.22
CA GLY A 620 -12.58 27.27 44.26
C GLY A 620 -13.91 26.82 43.69
N THR A 621 -14.00 25.65 43.05
CA THR A 621 -15.25 25.10 42.50
C THR A 621 -16.04 24.32 43.54
N ASN A 622 -17.36 24.47 43.52
CA ASN A 622 -18.28 23.76 44.39
C ASN A 622 -18.71 22.43 43.79
N TYR A 623 -18.69 21.38 44.60
CA TYR A 623 -19.06 20.03 44.19
C TYR A 623 -20.09 19.46 45.15
N LYS A 624 -21.05 18.74 44.66
CA LYS A 624 -21.96 17.92 45.41
C LYS A 624 -21.37 16.52 45.51
N GLY A 625 -20.90 16.13 46.70
CA GLY A 625 -20.19 14.88 46.94
C GLY A 625 -20.89 13.98 47.94
N THR A 626 -20.53 12.69 47.92
CA THR A 626 -21.08 11.69 48.86
C THR A 626 -20.03 11.31 49.88
N VAL A 627 -20.39 11.29 51.16
CA VAL A 627 -19.53 10.88 52.26
C VAL A 627 -19.25 9.38 52.18
N LYS A 628 -18.01 9.00 51.87
CA LYS A 628 -17.59 7.59 51.74
C LYS A 628 -17.03 7.01 53.04
N ARG A 629 -16.30 7.80 53.79
CA ARG A 629 -15.62 7.34 55.00
C ARG A 629 -15.51 8.51 56.05
N ILE A 630 -15.70 8.17 57.28
CA ILE A 630 -15.55 9.13 58.39
C ILE A 630 -14.38 8.69 59.26
N GLU A 631 -13.51 9.66 59.60
CA GLU A 631 -12.37 9.52 60.48
C GLU A 631 -12.47 10.56 61.62
N PRO A 632 -11.80 10.39 62.78
CA PRO A 632 -11.89 11.34 63.89
C PRO A 632 -11.53 12.79 63.53
N TYR A 633 -10.73 12.98 62.47
CA TYR A 633 -10.23 14.30 62.03
C TYR A 633 -11.01 14.86 60.81
N GLY A 634 -11.94 14.12 60.23
CA GLY A 634 -12.67 14.59 59.05
C GLY A 634 -13.40 13.49 58.29
N ALA A 635 -14.11 13.90 57.24
CA ALA A 635 -14.82 12.99 56.33
C ALA A 635 -14.14 12.98 54.96
N PHE A 636 -14.05 11.81 54.36
CA PHE A 636 -13.69 11.66 52.95
C PHE A 636 -14.96 11.71 52.12
N VAL A 637 -15.03 12.70 51.26
CA VAL A 637 -16.17 12.98 50.40
C VAL A 637 -15.77 12.74 48.96
N GLU A 638 -16.42 11.82 48.31
CA GLU A 638 -16.24 11.59 46.87
C GLU A 638 -16.96 12.70 46.10
N ILE A 639 -16.18 13.61 45.54
CA ILE A 639 -16.70 14.80 44.83
C ILE A 639 -16.87 14.51 43.29
N MET A 640 -16.18 13.51 42.80
CA MET A 640 -16.28 12.99 41.43
C MET A 640 -15.96 11.49 41.45
N PRO A 641 -16.40 10.71 40.46
CA PRO A 641 -16.13 9.27 40.42
C PRO A 641 -14.65 8.95 40.62
N GLY A 642 -14.32 8.24 41.70
CA GLY A 642 -12.94 7.86 42.06
C GLY A 642 -12.05 8.99 42.62
N GLN A 643 -12.58 10.16 42.90
CA GLN A 643 -11.85 11.28 43.52
C GLN A 643 -12.44 11.67 44.89
N ASP A 644 -11.74 11.25 45.92
CA ASP A 644 -12.07 11.58 47.30
C ASP A 644 -11.33 12.81 47.79
N GLY A 645 -12.01 13.76 48.36
CA GLY A 645 -11.44 14.89 49.07
C GLY A 645 -11.61 14.79 50.58
N LEU A 646 -10.63 15.30 51.36
CA LEU A 646 -10.71 15.39 52.80
C LEU A 646 -11.43 16.67 53.21
N LEU A 647 -12.61 16.53 53.79
CA LEU A 647 -13.32 17.57 54.52
C LEU A 647 -12.91 17.47 56.01
N HIS A 648 -11.90 18.31 56.39
CA HIS A 648 -11.43 18.30 57.75
C HIS A 648 -12.53 18.78 58.73
N ILE A 649 -12.57 18.26 59.98
CA ILE A 649 -13.57 18.61 60.97
C ILE A 649 -13.68 20.12 61.22
N SER A 650 -12.59 20.84 61.07
CA SER A 650 -12.58 22.31 61.21
C SER A 650 -13.22 23.06 60.03
N GLU A 651 -13.43 22.37 58.91
CA GLU A 651 -13.95 22.96 57.68
C GLU A 651 -15.44 22.60 57.45
N MET A 652 -16.09 21.87 58.40
CA MET A 652 -17.46 21.40 58.27
C MET A 652 -18.51 22.43 58.64
N ALA A 653 -18.21 23.30 59.61
CA ALA A 653 -19.08 24.35 60.11
C ALA A 653 -18.26 25.56 60.65
N HIS A 654 -18.93 26.72 60.81
CA HIS A 654 -18.28 27.91 61.42
C HIS A 654 -18.03 27.71 62.90
N GLY A 655 -18.88 26.95 63.58
CA GLY A 655 -18.77 26.60 64.98
C GLY A 655 -17.90 25.37 65.23
N ARG A 656 -17.57 25.06 66.48
CA ARG A 656 -16.76 23.88 66.87
C ARG A 656 -17.58 22.63 66.75
N VAL A 657 -17.21 21.73 65.85
CA VAL A 657 -17.77 20.39 65.73
C VAL A 657 -17.10 19.43 66.71
N GLY A 658 -17.86 18.75 67.55
CA GLY A 658 -17.34 17.82 68.54
C GLY A 658 -16.87 16.51 67.92
N GLN A 659 -17.75 15.88 67.16
CA GLN A 659 -17.46 14.70 66.35
C GLN A 659 -17.98 14.88 64.96
N VAL A 660 -17.36 14.22 63.99
CA VAL A 660 -17.74 14.31 62.55
C VAL A 660 -19.15 13.77 62.35
N THR A 661 -19.51 12.71 63.14
CA THR A 661 -20.83 12.10 63.14
C THR A 661 -21.98 12.96 63.61
N ASP A 662 -21.67 14.09 64.29
CA ASP A 662 -22.69 15.08 64.71
C ASP A 662 -23.22 15.93 63.55
N VAL A 663 -22.43 15.98 62.42
CA VAL A 663 -22.73 16.84 61.26
C VAL A 663 -23.07 16.07 60.01
N MET A 664 -22.54 14.84 59.86
CA MET A 664 -22.72 14.03 58.63
C MET A 664 -22.52 12.54 58.91
N GLN A 665 -23.20 11.71 58.10
CA GLN A 665 -23.09 10.26 58.13
C GLN A 665 -22.52 9.71 56.80
N ILE A 666 -22.07 8.45 56.82
CA ILE A 666 -21.64 7.76 55.61
C ILE A 666 -22.86 7.61 54.68
N GLY A 667 -22.70 8.04 53.39
CA GLY A 667 -23.78 8.03 52.43
C GLY A 667 -24.49 9.37 52.24
N ASP A 668 -24.23 10.37 53.16
CA ASP A 668 -24.84 11.69 53.00
C ASP A 668 -24.29 12.43 51.77
N GLU A 669 -25.18 13.12 51.05
CA GLU A 669 -24.83 14.06 50.00
C GLU A 669 -24.52 15.44 50.63
N VAL A 670 -23.34 15.95 50.38
CA VAL A 670 -22.89 17.23 50.98
C VAL A 670 -22.30 18.15 49.86
N GLU A 671 -22.68 19.44 49.94
CA GLU A 671 -22.04 20.44 49.10
C GLU A 671 -20.73 20.89 49.76
N VAL A 672 -19.63 20.84 48.98
CA VAL A 672 -18.27 21.20 49.42
C VAL A 672 -17.57 21.99 48.34
N GLN A 673 -16.71 22.91 48.76
CA GLN A 673 -15.81 23.64 47.87
C GLN A 673 -14.40 23.09 48.00
N VAL A 674 -13.70 22.94 46.86
CA VAL A 674 -12.27 22.59 46.84
C VAL A 674 -11.47 23.81 47.22
N VAL A 675 -10.80 23.77 48.36
CA VAL A 675 -9.97 24.88 48.88
C VAL A 675 -8.49 24.70 48.62
N GLY A 676 -8.07 23.52 48.14
CA GLY A 676 -6.70 23.28 47.79
C GLY A 676 -6.43 21.85 47.37
N ILE A 677 -5.39 21.68 46.56
CA ILE A 677 -4.89 20.37 46.12
C ILE A 677 -3.41 20.35 46.45
N GLU A 678 -2.97 19.34 47.19
CA GLU A 678 -1.55 19.19 47.54
C GLU A 678 -0.73 18.79 46.32
N PRO A 679 0.30 19.57 45.92
CA PRO A 679 1.04 19.33 44.67
C PRO A 679 1.72 17.94 44.60
N ASP A 680 2.26 17.47 45.72
CA ASP A 680 3.07 16.23 45.76
C ASP A 680 2.22 14.96 45.95
N SER A 681 1.07 15.05 46.58
CA SER A 681 0.24 13.90 46.93
C SER A 681 -1.08 13.82 46.19
N GLY A 682 -1.45 14.89 45.44
CA GLY A 682 -2.74 15.00 44.76
C GLY A 682 -3.97 15.02 45.68
N LYS A 683 -3.77 15.16 47.02
CA LYS A 683 -4.87 15.14 48.00
C LYS A 683 -5.70 16.40 47.91
N ILE A 684 -7.00 16.22 47.76
CA ILE A 684 -8.00 17.29 47.64
C ILE A 684 -8.45 17.68 49.03
N ARG A 685 -8.38 18.98 49.33
CA ARG A 685 -8.87 19.57 50.56
C ARG A 685 -10.18 20.27 50.29
N LEU A 686 -11.18 19.93 51.07
CA LEU A 686 -12.56 20.41 50.96
C LEU A 686 -12.94 21.31 52.11
N SER A 687 -13.86 22.25 51.88
CA SER A 687 -14.48 23.08 52.90
C SER A 687 -15.98 23.27 52.63
N ARG A 688 -16.80 23.26 53.67
CA ARG A 688 -18.20 23.68 53.60
C ARG A 688 -18.41 25.14 54.03
N LYS A 689 -17.43 25.72 54.75
CA LYS A 689 -17.55 27.07 55.27
C LYS A 689 -17.93 28.15 54.24
N PRO A 690 -17.34 28.14 53.04
CA PRO A 690 -17.71 29.18 52.06
C PRO A 690 -19.17 29.07 51.57
N LEU A 691 -19.80 27.90 51.78
CA LEU A 691 -21.17 27.58 51.32
C LEU A 691 -22.22 27.76 52.42
N LEU A 692 -21.79 27.92 53.66
CA LEU A 692 -22.68 28.12 54.79
C LEU A 692 -23.01 29.63 55.00
N PRO A 693 -24.17 29.98 55.55
CA PRO A 693 -24.46 31.34 55.91
C PRO A 693 -23.38 31.94 56.82
N PRO A 694 -23.10 33.26 56.73
CA PRO A 694 -22.05 33.86 57.57
C PRO A 694 -22.33 33.55 59.06
N PRO A 695 -21.24 33.32 59.85
CA PRO A 695 -21.39 32.92 61.26
C PRO A 695 -22.17 33.98 62.05
N THR A 696 -23.01 33.52 62.97
CA THR A 696 -23.71 34.42 63.95
C THR A 696 -22.69 35.09 64.86
N GLU A 697 -23.06 36.23 65.45
CA GLU A 697 -22.16 36.97 66.40
C GLU A 697 -21.73 36.07 67.57
N GLU A 698 -22.54 35.15 68.03
CA GLU A 698 -22.19 34.16 69.05
C GLU A 698 -21.16 33.11 68.55
N GLU A 699 -21.31 32.60 67.38
CA GLU A 699 -20.35 31.66 66.76
C GLU A 699 -19.01 32.35 66.48
N ALA A 700 -19.01 33.59 66.01
CA ALA A 700 -17.80 34.37 65.76
C ALA A 700 -17.09 34.69 67.10
N ALA A 701 -17.82 34.98 68.16
CA ALA A 701 -17.30 35.24 69.51
C ALA A 701 -16.75 33.95 70.16
N ALA A 702 -17.35 32.80 69.90
CA ALA A 702 -16.92 31.50 70.41
C ALA A 702 -15.60 31.05 69.68
N ALA A 703 -15.50 31.32 68.38
CA ALA A 703 -14.27 31.05 67.58
C ALA A 703 -13.10 31.93 68.02
N ALA A 704 -13.34 33.20 68.44
CA ALA A 704 -12.34 34.12 68.95
C ALA A 704 -11.83 33.79 70.36
N ARG A 705 -12.62 33.03 71.17
CA ARG A 705 -12.25 32.62 72.55
C ARG A 705 -11.54 31.27 72.58
N ALA A 706 -11.28 30.56 71.48
CA ALA A 706 -10.54 29.31 71.48
C ALA A 706 -9.04 29.53 71.77
N PRO A 707 -8.47 28.89 72.81
CA PRO A 707 -7.06 29.09 73.11
C PRO A 707 -6.18 28.51 72.00
N ARG A 708 -5.31 29.33 71.45
CA ARG A 708 -4.21 28.86 70.58
C ARG A 708 -3.38 27.87 71.40
N ARG A 709 -3.36 26.61 71.01
CA ARG A 709 -2.40 25.64 71.53
C ARG A 709 -1.05 26.00 70.91
N ASP A 710 -0.22 26.68 71.76
CA ASP A 710 1.19 26.76 71.56
C ASP A 710 1.76 25.34 71.60
N GLY A 711 2.56 24.99 70.61
CA GLY A 711 3.29 23.74 70.61
C GLY A 711 4.34 23.76 71.76
N PRO A 712 4.71 22.58 72.30
CA PRO A 712 5.66 22.53 73.45
C PRO A 712 7.03 22.98 72.96
N GLY A 713 7.48 24.14 73.51
CA GLY A 713 8.84 24.62 73.48
C GLY A 713 9.75 23.71 74.29
N GLY A 714 10.76 23.15 73.64
CA GLY A 714 11.87 22.49 74.32
C GLY A 714 12.91 23.52 74.79
N GLY A 715 13.19 23.49 76.09
CA GLY A 715 14.07 24.39 76.78
C GLY A 715 15.52 24.31 76.38
N SER A 716 16.11 25.43 76.60
CA SER A 716 17.55 25.74 76.61
C SER A 716 18.43 24.81 77.47
N ASP A 717 19.62 24.53 77.06
CA ASP A 717 20.82 25.12 77.78
C ASP A 717 22.16 24.85 77.05
N ARG A 718 22.89 25.91 76.94
CA ARG A 718 24.31 26.18 77.05
C ARG A 718 25.33 25.07 76.68
N GLY A 719 26.23 25.51 75.79
CA GLY A 719 27.60 25.43 76.15
C GLY A 719 28.60 24.85 75.24
N GLY A 720 29.48 25.72 74.70
CA GLY A 720 30.85 25.36 74.56
C GLY A 720 31.49 25.14 73.20
N ARG A 721 32.02 26.15 72.64
CA ARG A 721 33.36 26.35 72.03
C ARG A 721 34.05 25.16 71.39
N GLY A 722 34.57 25.50 70.19
CA GLY A 722 35.82 25.04 69.57
C GLY A 722 35.66 24.10 68.45
N GLY A 723 36.09 24.38 67.30
CA GLY A 723 37.20 25.04 66.79
C GLY A 723 37.87 24.15 65.75
N PHE A 724 38.21 24.71 64.62
CA PHE A 724 39.13 24.15 63.62
C PHE A 724 38.71 22.84 62.91
N GLY A 725 38.57 22.75 61.53
CA GLY A 725 39.52 23.14 60.54
C GLY A 725 39.79 21.94 59.64
N GLY A 726 39.89 22.12 58.38
CA GLY A 726 40.64 21.26 57.48
C GLY A 726 39.77 20.28 56.61
N ASP A 727 39.39 20.53 55.46
CA ASP A 727 40.12 20.47 54.23
C ASP A 727 40.44 19.03 53.70
N ARG A 728 40.10 18.84 52.44
CA ARG A 728 40.65 17.87 51.47
C ARG A 728 40.03 16.49 51.35
N ASP A 729 39.35 16.33 50.29
CA ASP A 729 39.88 15.87 48.97
C ASP A 729 39.96 14.36 48.77
N ARG A 730 39.48 13.93 47.60
CA ARG A 730 39.76 12.71 46.83
C ARG A 730 38.92 11.46 47.02
N GLY A 731 38.17 11.23 45.91
CA GLY A 731 37.91 9.86 45.48
C GLY A 731 39.20 9.12 45.09
N PRO A 732 39.21 8.07 44.31
CA PRO A 732 38.19 7.11 43.85
C PRO A 732 38.75 5.62 43.94
N ARG A 733 38.09 4.73 43.24
CA ARG A 733 38.52 3.42 42.74
C ARG A 733 38.13 2.17 43.56
N ARG A 734 37.37 1.36 42.80
CA ARG A 734 37.76 0.09 42.15
C ARG A 734 37.99 -1.11 43.07
N ASP A 735 37.31 -2.07 42.80
CA ASP A 735 37.64 -3.39 42.17
C ASP A 735 37.41 -4.64 43.01
N SER A 736 36.86 -5.57 42.28
CA SER A 736 37.15 -7.03 42.31
C SER A 736 36.75 -7.78 43.59
N GLY A 737 36.05 -8.80 43.42
CA GLY A 737 36.33 -10.05 42.88
C GLY A 737 35.87 -11.17 43.76
N GLY A 738 35.30 -12.13 43.16
CA GLY A 738 35.67 -13.50 43.36
C GLY A 738 34.99 -14.33 44.46
N GLY A 739 34.34 -15.35 44.01
CA GLY A 739 34.65 -16.63 44.49
C GLY A 739 33.54 -17.51 45.04
N ARG A 740 33.10 -18.42 44.23
CA ARG A 740 32.96 -19.87 44.48
C ARG A 740 32.17 -20.43 45.67
N GLY A 741 31.25 -21.30 45.29
CA GLY A 741 31.15 -22.66 45.78
C GLY A 741 29.95 -22.94 46.68
N GLY A 742 29.11 -23.79 46.29
CA GLY A 742 29.11 -25.20 46.41
C GLY A 742 27.78 -25.76 46.86
N SER A 743 27.23 -26.61 46.08
CA SER A 743 26.67 -27.95 46.39
C SER A 743 25.53 -28.14 47.40
N GLY A 744 24.61 -28.93 46.92
CA GLY A 744 23.88 -29.99 47.63
C GLY A 744 22.49 -29.66 48.09
N ASP A 745 21.49 -30.43 47.97
CA ASP A 745 21.17 -31.76 47.54
C ASP A 745 19.70 -32.00 47.91
N ARG A 746 19.00 -32.79 47.09
CA ARG A 746 17.89 -33.67 47.43
C ARG A 746 16.49 -33.12 47.80
N GLY A 747 15.58 -33.59 46.93
CA GLY A 747 14.16 -33.62 47.01
C GLY A 747 13.54 -34.32 48.24
N PRO A 748 12.25 -34.67 48.29
CA PRO A 748 11.58 -35.62 47.40
C PRO A 748 10.09 -35.35 47.06
N ARG A 749 9.65 -36.19 46.10
CA ARG A 749 8.29 -36.44 45.60
C ARG A 749 7.19 -36.58 46.66
N ARG A 750 5.98 -36.24 46.25
CA ARG A 750 4.79 -37.10 46.49
C ARG A 750 3.64 -36.79 45.52
N ASP A 751 3.16 -37.86 44.93
CA ASP A 751 1.99 -38.17 44.12
C ASP A 751 0.64 -37.88 44.79
N HIS A 752 -0.35 -37.92 44.00
CA HIS A 752 -1.77 -38.36 44.11
C HIS A 752 -2.70 -37.31 43.45
N ASP A 753 -3.74 -37.55 42.67
CA ASP A 753 -4.41 -38.75 42.19
C ASP A 753 -5.32 -38.36 41.00
N ARG A 754 -5.48 -39.29 40.09
CA ARG A 754 -6.56 -39.24 39.08
C ARG A 754 -7.83 -39.86 39.69
N PRO A 755 -9.01 -39.63 39.13
CA PRO A 755 -9.74 -40.77 38.60
C PRO A 755 -10.26 -40.63 37.15
N ARG A 756 -10.24 -41.78 36.51
CA ARG A 756 -10.87 -42.14 35.23
C ARG A 756 -12.34 -42.40 35.40
N HIS A 757 -13.10 -42.24 34.33
CA HIS A 757 -14.20 -43.09 33.83
C HIS A 757 -14.76 -42.47 32.54
N SER A 758 -15.22 -43.11 31.49
CA SER A 758 -15.36 -44.47 31.01
C SER A 758 -15.94 -44.42 29.60
N SER A 759 -15.35 -45.17 28.71
CA SER A 759 -15.90 -46.08 27.67
C SER A 759 -17.08 -45.76 26.79
N GLY A 760 -16.86 -45.72 25.50
CA GLY A 760 -17.33 -46.48 24.35
C GLY A 760 -18.51 -45.93 23.56
N PRO A 761 -18.88 -46.41 22.38
CA PRO A 761 -18.11 -47.23 21.41
C PRO A 761 -18.09 -46.64 19.98
N ARG A 762 -17.23 -47.20 19.13
CA ARG A 762 -17.23 -47.01 17.67
C ARG A 762 -18.39 -47.73 17.00
N PRO A 763 -18.77 -47.26 15.76
CA PRO A 763 -18.88 -48.18 14.67
C PRO A 763 -18.22 -47.72 13.35
N HIS A 764 -17.62 -48.68 12.69
CA HIS A 764 -17.45 -49.08 11.29
C HIS A 764 -17.19 -48.07 10.15
N GLU A 765 -16.16 -48.46 9.45
CA GLU A 765 -15.75 -48.32 8.08
C GLU A 765 -16.74 -47.84 7.03
N GLY A 766 -16.21 -47.03 6.09
CA GLY A 766 -16.66 -46.88 4.73
C GLY A 766 -16.45 -45.49 4.17
N ASP A 767 -15.41 -45.23 3.49
CA ASP A 767 -15.29 -44.87 2.10
C ASP A 767 -14.11 -43.94 1.82
N ARG A 768 -13.31 -44.38 0.89
CA ARG A 768 -12.13 -43.68 0.39
C ARG A 768 -12.55 -42.57 -0.57
N GLY A 769 -12.37 -41.32 -0.19
CA GLY A 769 -12.35 -40.17 -1.10
C GLY A 769 -10.92 -39.87 -1.60
N PRO A 770 -10.79 -39.33 -2.80
CA PRO A 770 -9.50 -39.27 -3.50
C PRO A 770 -8.54 -38.20 -2.95
N ARG A 771 -7.26 -38.57 -2.96
CA ARG A 771 -6.12 -37.70 -2.63
C ARG A 771 -6.06 -36.52 -3.59
N PHE A 772 -6.10 -35.32 -3.08
CA PHE A 772 -5.72 -34.12 -3.81
C PHE A 772 -4.18 -34.06 -3.88
N ASN A 773 -3.65 -34.26 -5.08
CA ASN A 773 -2.32 -33.81 -5.44
C ASN A 773 -2.37 -32.27 -5.60
N SER A 774 -1.59 -31.57 -4.80
CA SER A 774 -1.31 -30.17 -4.97
C SER A 774 -0.26 -30.01 -6.06
N ASP A 775 -0.73 -29.72 -7.28
CA ASP A 775 0.15 -29.18 -8.32
C ASP A 775 -0.36 -27.77 -8.67
N SER A 776 0.32 -26.77 -8.10
CA SER A 776 0.07 -25.36 -8.33
C SER A 776 0.93 -24.85 -9.47
N GLY A 777 0.45 -25.04 -10.69
CA GLY A 777 0.99 -24.36 -11.87
C GLY A 777 0.08 -23.20 -12.26
N ALA A 778 0.38 -22.00 -11.81
CA ALA A 778 -0.26 -20.80 -12.30
C ALA A 778 0.23 -20.53 -13.73
N ARG A 779 -0.57 -20.86 -14.72
CA ARG A 779 -0.36 -20.40 -16.09
C ARG A 779 -1.25 -19.17 -16.30
N GLU A 780 -0.64 -18.02 -16.46
CA GLU A 780 -1.28 -16.86 -17.07
C GLU A 780 -1.38 -17.13 -18.57
N ALA A 781 -2.58 -17.39 -19.05
CA ALA A 781 -2.87 -17.46 -20.48
C ALA A 781 -3.12 -16.04 -20.99
N SER A 782 -2.29 -15.60 -21.93
CA SER A 782 -2.63 -14.49 -22.81
C SER A 782 -3.82 -14.90 -23.67
N ASP A 783 -4.81 -14.01 -23.78
CA ASP A 783 -6.00 -14.17 -24.59
C ASP A 783 -5.68 -14.51 -26.04
N ALA A 784 -5.96 -15.75 -26.42
CA ALA A 784 -6.27 -16.12 -27.80
C ALA A 784 -7.28 -17.25 -27.74
N GLY A 785 -8.49 -16.96 -28.21
CA GLY A 785 -9.64 -17.88 -28.17
C GLY A 785 -9.37 -19.22 -28.85
N MET A 786 -9.69 -20.32 -28.17
CA MET A 786 -9.86 -21.63 -28.79
C MET A 786 -11.31 -21.86 -29.17
N PRO A 787 -11.57 -22.49 -30.32
CA PRO A 787 -12.92 -22.86 -30.71
C PRO A 787 -13.44 -24.04 -29.89
N PRO A 788 -14.78 -24.19 -29.74
CA PRO A 788 -15.36 -25.30 -29.00
C PRO A 788 -15.23 -26.61 -29.77
N LYS A 789 -14.84 -27.67 -29.10
CA LYS A 789 -14.88 -29.04 -29.61
C LYS A 789 -16.33 -29.43 -29.84
N THR A 790 -16.67 -29.72 -31.09
CA THR A 790 -17.87 -30.45 -31.51
C THR A 790 -17.76 -31.91 -31.05
N GLY A 791 -18.62 -32.33 -30.13
CA GLY A 791 -18.92 -33.71 -29.84
C GLY A 791 -20.26 -34.02 -30.45
N GLY A 792 -20.27 -34.95 -31.40
CA GLY A 792 -21.46 -35.39 -32.12
C GLY A 792 -22.24 -36.49 -31.40
N GLY A 793 -23.50 -36.69 -31.88
CA GLY A 793 -24.31 -37.86 -31.78
C GLY A 793 -25.28 -37.85 -30.57
N ASP A 794 -26.56 -37.90 -30.65
CA ASP A 794 -27.45 -38.73 -31.41
C ASP A 794 -28.92 -38.37 -31.10
N GLU A 795 -29.70 -38.66 -32.01
CA GLU A 795 -31.13 -38.61 -32.21
C GLU A 795 -32.10 -38.85 -31.02
N GLY A 796 -33.27 -38.23 -31.13
CA GLY A 796 -34.47 -38.80 -30.55
C GLY A 796 -35.60 -37.86 -30.17
N GLY A 797 -36.46 -37.48 -31.10
CA GLY A 797 -37.93 -37.62 -31.02
C GLY A 797 -38.76 -36.68 -30.12
N ASN A 798 -39.59 -35.92 -30.83
CA ASN A 798 -41.02 -35.62 -30.55
C ASN A 798 -41.43 -34.67 -29.42
N SER A 799 -41.96 -33.67 -29.83
CA SER A 799 -43.22 -32.88 -29.76
C SER A 799 -43.01 -31.42 -29.45
#